data_7f6ccae9b933ae7b2595a9ca0cb28cba
#
_entry.id   7f6ccae9b933ae7b2595a9ca0cb28cba
#
_cell.length_a   1.000
_cell.length_b   1.000
_cell.length_c   1.000
_cell.angle_alpha   90.00
_cell.angle_beta   90.00
_cell.angle_gamma   90.00
#
_symmetry.space_group_name_H-M   'P 1'
#
loop_
_entity.id
_entity.type
_entity.pdbx_description
1 polymer ?
#
loop_
_entity_poly.entity_id
_entity_poly.type
_entity_poly.pdbx_seq_one_letter_code
_entity_poly.pdbx_strand_id
1 'polypeptide(L)'
;MKRLIQELRRREVFRTTGLYAGIAWIVIEASSIALPTFDAPAWTMRAIIICAVIGFPIMLVLTWIYDITDHGIVVQADASDDEIAPFGSRKADFVVIGVLSVALIFSVYLNFSSGPAVEVELPPVSVLLADFDNQTGDPLFDNSLEQALSIGLEGASFVTAYNRTSAARLLESLNPGSTLDEAGARLISIREGIKLVVAGMVSADGDGYRLAARMVNPEDGAIIAESSVLAKDKIGVLAAVSTLADNIREELGDESVNDDARPIGETFTAASLDAVKHYTEGQDLAAAARYDEALPFYEMAVKEDPNFGRAYSGWALTLFYLGREEEAKALWEQALSRMDTMTERERYRTLGLYYVAVAGDFPKAVESYTALVEKYPADNTGYNNMAISYYFMLDFDKAMEAAGHGLEIYPNNKTVISNFALFAMLAGEFDKGAEHASGLLAEDPGMWKAWLPIAMQKLASNDIDAARQAYDRMAQADARGAAFANLGLADIAIFVGQFAEAAELLEAGIRDEAASGNKRLLGRKYIALAEARQKLGDAAAARDALQKGLAENEGNGQLVPAALISLELGDAEFAASIADRLGQELQPNARSFGQVIRGAIASAAGRHADAIDALRSGVTLMDSWLLRFYLGRAYFEAGRYVEAVDEFELCLARRGEATALFLDDDEPTWRYMAPLQEWLAKARDRLGAN
;
A
#
# COMPACT_ATOMS: atom_id res chain seq x y z
N MET A 1 -51.29 15.05 24.77
CA MET A 1 -49.83 15.37 24.77
C MET A 1 -49.41 16.20 26.01
N LYS A 2 -49.95 17.40 26.28
CA LYS A 2 -49.48 18.24 27.43
C LYS A 2 -49.58 17.53 28.78
N ARG A 3 -50.67 16.75 29.04
CA ARG A 3 -50.85 16.00 30.31
C ARG A 3 -49.86 14.84 30.46
N LEU A 4 -49.54 14.11 29.39
CA LEU A 4 -48.52 13.05 29.39
C LEU A 4 -47.12 13.58 29.70
N ILE A 5 -46.77 14.73 29.11
CA ILE A 5 -45.48 15.38 29.36
C ILE A 5 -45.39 15.88 30.81
N GLN A 6 -46.47 16.38 31.38
CA GLN A 6 -46.52 16.79 32.79
C GLN A 6 -46.37 15.61 33.75
N GLU A 7 -46.99 14.45 33.43
CA GLU A 7 -46.89 13.22 34.21
C GLU A 7 -45.44 12.62 34.15
N LEU A 8 -44.85 12.58 32.95
CA LEU A 8 -43.46 12.15 32.77
C LEU A 8 -42.46 13.04 33.52
N ARG A 9 -42.79 14.35 33.62
CA ARG A 9 -41.96 15.31 34.35
C ARG A 9 -42.14 15.16 35.86
N ARG A 10 -43.35 14.87 36.34
CA ARG A 10 -43.68 14.65 37.76
C ARG A 10 -43.01 13.39 38.32
N ARG A 11 -42.88 12.34 37.46
CA ARG A 11 -42.29 11.04 37.83
C ARG A 11 -40.75 10.98 37.56
N GLU A 12 -40.12 12.12 37.37
CA GLU A 12 -38.68 12.24 37.09
C GLU A 12 -38.15 11.34 35.95
N VAL A 13 -39.03 10.82 35.07
CA VAL A 13 -38.70 9.90 33.98
C VAL A 13 -37.60 10.51 33.09
N PHE A 14 -37.66 11.81 32.79
CA PHE A 14 -36.68 12.48 31.97
C PHE A 14 -35.31 12.52 32.64
N ARG A 15 -35.23 12.70 33.97
CA ARG A 15 -33.97 12.71 34.72
C ARG A 15 -33.33 11.32 34.74
N THR A 16 -34.09 10.30 35.03
CA THR A 16 -33.63 8.91 35.11
C THR A 16 -33.25 8.37 33.71
N THR A 17 -34.06 8.72 32.68
CA THR A 17 -33.74 8.40 31.28
C THR A 17 -32.41 9.05 30.83
N GLY A 18 -32.20 10.33 31.17
CA GLY A 18 -30.97 11.03 30.86
C GLY A 18 -29.77 10.43 31.59
N LEU A 19 -29.91 10.07 32.85
CA LEU A 19 -28.86 9.39 33.61
C LEU A 19 -28.52 8.00 33.03
N TYR A 20 -29.55 7.20 32.69
CA TYR A 20 -29.34 5.91 32.06
C TYR A 20 -28.61 6.05 30.72
N ALA A 21 -29.03 6.95 29.85
CA ALA A 21 -28.42 7.18 28.57
C ALA A 21 -26.95 7.62 28.73
N GLY A 22 -26.65 8.47 29.72
CA GLY A 22 -25.29 8.90 30.02
C GLY A 22 -24.40 7.75 30.50
N ILE A 23 -24.91 6.90 31.42
CA ILE A 23 -24.15 5.74 31.91
C ILE A 23 -23.97 4.71 30.78
N ALA A 24 -25.01 4.42 30.02
CA ALA A 24 -24.94 3.48 28.89
C ALA A 24 -23.91 3.96 27.85
N TRP A 25 -23.88 5.25 27.54
CA TRP A 25 -22.90 5.83 26.63
C TRP A 25 -21.47 5.70 27.16
N ILE A 26 -21.24 6.03 28.45
CA ILE A 26 -19.91 5.87 29.07
C ILE A 26 -19.45 4.41 29.05
N VAL A 27 -20.35 3.45 29.33
CA VAL A 27 -20.03 2.02 29.29
C VAL A 27 -19.67 1.58 27.86
N ILE A 28 -20.43 2.00 26.86
CA ILE A 28 -20.18 1.69 25.44
C ILE A 28 -18.81 2.29 25.02
N GLU A 29 -18.56 3.56 25.34
CA GLU A 29 -17.32 4.26 24.99
C GLU A 29 -16.09 3.63 25.68
N ALA A 30 -16.20 3.38 26.99
CA ALA A 30 -15.12 2.71 27.73
C ALA A 30 -14.83 1.29 27.19
N SER A 31 -15.90 0.57 26.80
CA SER A 31 -15.77 -0.77 26.25
C SER A 31 -15.18 -0.75 24.83
N SER A 32 -15.47 0.27 24.01
CA SER A 32 -14.89 0.41 22.67
C SER A 32 -13.37 0.59 22.69
N ILE A 33 -12.84 1.17 23.76
CA ILE A 33 -11.39 1.37 23.97
C ILE A 33 -10.76 0.14 24.65
N ALA A 34 -11.45 -0.41 25.64
CA ALA A 34 -10.89 -1.50 26.48
C ALA A 34 -10.89 -2.85 25.76
N LEU A 35 -12.00 -3.22 25.09
CA LEU A 35 -12.13 -4.56 24.51
C LEU A 35 -11.07 -4.90 23.45
N PRO A 36 -10.71 -3.99 22.52
CA PRO A 36 -9.60 -4.24 21.58
C PRO A 36 -8.25 -4.41 22.28
N THR A 37 -8.01 -3.68 23.38
CA THR A 37 -6.75 -3.75 24.16
C THR A 37 -6.54 -5.12 24.82
N PHE A 38 -7.62 -5.86 25.07
CA PHE A 38 -7.60 -7.19 25.68
C PHE A 38 -7.92 -8.33 24.68
N ASP A 39 -7.84 -8.07 23.38
CA ASP A 39 -8.18 -9.02 22.30
C ASP A 39 -9.53 -9.71 22.51
N ALA A 40 -10.52 -8.99 23.04
CA ALA A 40 -11.84 -9.54 23.31
C ALA A 40 -12.58 -9.84 22.01
N PRO A 41 -13.30 -10.97 21.90
CA PRO A 41 -14.05 -11.33 20.70
C PRO A 41 -15.04 -10.24 20.27
N ALA A 42 -15.20 -10.00 18.98
CA ALA A 42 -16.07 -8.93 18.42
C ALA A 42 -17.54 -8.99 18.88
N TRP A 43 -18.05 -10.19 19.29
CA TRP A 43 -19.41 -10.34 19.82
C TRP A 43 -19.60 -9.67 21.18
N THR A 44 -18.54 -9.46 21.97
CA THR A 44 -18.63 -8.86 23.32
C THR A 44 -19.13 -7.42 23.26
N MET A 45 -18.64 -6.63 22.31
CA MET A 45 -19.13 -5.26 22.10
C MET A 45 -20.60 -5.24 21.67
N ARG A 46 -21.00 -6.15 20.78
CA ARG A 46 -22.40 -6.32 20.37
C ARG A 46 -23.29 -6.67 21.54
N ALA A 47 -22.85 -7.58 22.43
CA ALA A 47 -23.58 -7.96 23.63
C ALA A 47 -23.78 -6.78 24.59
N ILE A 48 -22.79 -5.91 24.78
CA ILE A 48 -22.89 -4.71 25.62
C ILE A 48 -23.95 -3.74 25.06
N ILE A 49 -23.92 -3.49 23.74
CA ILE A 49 -24.88 -2.62 23.08
C ILE A 49 -26.31 -3.19 23.23
N ILE A 50 -26.49 -4.51 23.02
CA ILE A 50 -27.78 -5.17 23.18
C ILE A 50 -28.30 -5.05 24.63
N CYS A 51 -27.43 -5.28 25.62
CA CYS A 51 -27.79 -5.11 27.04
C CYS A 51 -28.22 -3.67 27.36
N ALA A 52 -27.52 -2.68 26.79
CA ALA A 52 -27.90 -1.26 26.95
C ALA A 52 -29.25 -0.95 26.29
N VAL A 53 -29.52 -1.49 25.11
CA VAL A 53 -30.81 -1.30 24.40
C VAL A 53 -31.97 -1.98 25.14
N ILE A 54 -31.80 -3.22 25.61
CA ILE A 54 -32.81 -3.97 26.36
C ILE A 54 -33.02 -3.37 27.75
N GLY A 55 -31.97 -2.90 28.41
CA GLY A 55 -32.04 -2.26 29.72
C GLY A 55 -32.86 -0.97 29.72
N PHE A 56 -32.94 -0.24 28.60
CA PHE A 56 -33.67 1.01 28.50
C PHE A 56 -35.18 0.88 28.77
N PRO A 57 -35.93 0.02 28.08
CA PRO A 57 -37.37 -0.18 28.41
C PRO A 57 -37.59 -0.79 29.80
N ILE A 58 -36.71 -1.67 30.27
CA ILE A 58 -36.80 -2.20 31.64
C ILE A 58 -36.67 -1.07 32.65
N MET A 59 -35.69 -0.19 32.48
CA MET A 59 -35.50 0.97 33.34
C MET A 59 -36.70 1.93 33.32
N LEU A 60 -37.30 2.16 32.14
CA LEU A 60 -38.56 2.96 32.03
C LEU A 60 -39.70 2.36 32.83
N VAL A 61 -39.89 1.03 32.77
CA VAL A 61 -40.91 0.33 33.54
C VAL A 61 -40.65 0.40 35.04
N LEU A 62 -39.41 0.20 35.44
CA LEU A 62 -39.03 0.30 36.85
C LEU A 62 -39.18 1.70 37.40
N THR A 63 -38.80 2.75 36.67
CA THR A 63 -39.03 4.17 37.07
C THR A 63 -40.51 4.54 37.12
N TRP A 64 -41.35 3.86 36.34
CA TRP A 64 -42.78 4.07 36.38
C TRP A 64 -43.45 3.41 37.57
N ILE A 65 -42.92 2.27 38.09
CA ILE A 65 -43.53 1.49 39.20
C ILE A 65 -42.93 1.90 40.56
N TYR A 66 -41.66 2.25 40.59
CA TYR A 66 -40.90 2.51 41.81
C TYR A 66 -40.40 3.95 41.84
N ASP A 67 -40.43 4.58 43.04
CA ASP A 67 -39.80 5.86 43.28
C ASP A 67 -38.60 5.67 44.23
N ILE A 68 -37.50 6.31 43.93
CA ILE A 68 -36.27 6.26 44.73
C ILE A 68 -36.34 7.44 45.70
N THR A 69 -36.61 7.16 46.96
CA THR A 69 -36.62 8.16 48.05
C THR A 69 -35.37 8.02 48.94
N ASP A 70 -35.07 9.06 49.74
CA ASP A 70 -33.95 9.02 50.72
C ASP A 70 -34.07 7.89 51.74
N HIS A 71 -35.18 7.15 51.79
CA HIS A 71 -35.42 6.00 52.66
C HIS A 71 -35.46 4.65 51.95
N GLY A 72 -35.11 4.59 50.66
CA GLY A 72 -35.03 3.36 49.88
C GLY A 72 -36.03 3.30 48.71
N ILE A 73 -36.11 2.13 48.08
CA ILE A 73 -37.04 1.86 46.95
C ILE A 73 -38.43 1.56 47.51
N VAL A 74 -39.40 2.42 47.25
CA VAL A 74 -40.76 2.25 47.74
C VAL A 74 -41.71 2.08 46.52
N VAL A 75 -42.59 1.06 46.59
CA VAL A 75 -43.71 0.94 45.63
C VAL A 75 -44.64 2.12 45.89
N GLN A 76 -44.94 2.92 44.89
CA GLN A 76 -45.84 4.07 45.01
C GLN A 76 -47.21 3.60 45.55
N ALA A 77 -47.39 3.72 46.87
CA ALA A 77 -48.66 3.52 47.51
C ALA A 77 -49.58 4.68 47.13
N ASP A 78 -50.86 4.39 46.88
CA ASP A 78 -51.90 5.34 46.56
C ASP A 78 -51.85 6.56 47.49
N ALA A 79 -51.56 7.73 46.90
CA ALA A 79 -51.72 8.99 47.61
C ALA A 79 -53.21 9.17 47.94
N SER A 80 -53.46 9.46 49.22
CA SER A 80 -54.80 9.62 49.81
C SER A 80 -55.73 10.47 48.98
N ASP A 81 -56.98 9.98 48.89
CA ASP A 81 -58.12 10.61 48.27
C ASP A 81 -58.25 12.08 48.71
N ASP A 82 -57.98 12.99 47.80
CA ASP A 82 -58.82 14.21 47.59
C ASP A 82 -58.26 14.91 46.32
N GLU A 83 -59.18 15.00 45.32
CA GLU A 83 -59.05 15.81 44.10
C GLU A 83 -58.24 15.23 42.93
N ILE A 84 -58.51 14.05 42.43
CA ILE A 84 -58.18 13.72 41.07
C ILE A 84 -59.32 13.00 40.33
N ALA A 85 -59.75 13.61 39.22
CA ALA A 85 -60.68 13.01 38.30
C ALA A 85 -60.26 11.62 37.79
N PRO A 86 -61.18 10.68 37.48
CA PRO A 86 -60.84 9.31 37.17
C PRO A 86 -59.98 9.22 35.90
N PHE A 87 -58.73 8.78 36.09
CA PHE A 87 -57.78 8.53 35.02
C PHE A 87 -58.22 7.31 34.23
N GLY A 88 -58.13 7.48 32.90
CA GLY A 88 -58.19 6.38 31.94
C GLY A 88 -57.14 5.33 32.27
N SER A 89 -57.61 4.11 32.36
CA SER A 89 -57.03 2.91 32.93
C SER A 89 -55.50 2.80 32.77
N ARG A 90 -54.75 2.51 33.87
CA ARG A 90 -53.35 2.02 33.90
C ARG A 90 -53.02 1.00 32.76
N LYS A 91 -54.07 0.36 32.21
CA LYS A 91 -53.96 -0.56 31.06
C LYS A 91 -53.49 0.12 29.77
N ALA A 92 -53.80 1.39 29.53
CA ALA A 92 -53.38 2.10 28.33
C ALA A 92 -51.89 2.44 28.34
N ASP A 93 -51.33 2.77 29.52
CA ASP A 93 -49.91 3.11 29.66
C ASP A 93 -49.03 1.84 29.49
N PHE A 94 -49.47 0.73 30.07
CA PHE A 94 -48.79 -0.57 29.85
C PHE A 94 -48.93 -1.06 28.40
N VAL A 95 -50.01 -0.76 27.71
CA VAL A 95 -50.14 -1.04 26.27
C VAL A 95 -49.17 -0.21 25.46
N VAL A 96 -49.01 1.08 25.75
CA VAL A 96 -48.06 1.96 25.03
C VAL A 96 -46.61 1.51 25.27
N ILE A 97 -46.24 1.23 26.54
CA ILE A 97 -44.90 0.71 26.87
C ILE A 97 -44.67 -0.66 26.21
N GLY A 98 -45.67 -1.52 26.24
CA GLY A 98 -45.63 -2.83 25.58
C GLY A 98 -45.43 -2.73 24.06
N VAL A 99 -46.17 -1.85 23.39
CA VAL A 99 -46.06 -1.60 21.95
C VAL A 99 -44.69 -1.03 21.60
N LEU A 100 -44.16 -0.07 22.37
CA LEU A 100 -42.85 0.51 22.15
C LEU A 100 -41.74 -0.52 22.39
N SER A 101 -41.88 -1.36 23.41
CA SER A 101 -40.92 -2.46 23.69
C SER A 101 -40.95 -3.52 22.58
N VAL A 102 -42.12 -3.90 22.10
CA VAL A 102 -42.27 -4.84 20.97
C VAL A 102 -41.71 -4.22 19.68
N ALA A 103 -41.99 -2.95 19.42
CA ALA A 103 -41.46 -2.24 18.25
C ALA A 103 -39.91 -2.15 18.30
N LEU A 104 -39.35 -1.92 19.49
CA LEU A 104 -37.90 -1.89 19.68
C LEU A 104 -37.26 -3.29 19.51
N ILE A 105 -37.86 -4.33 20.14
CA ILE A 105 -37.42 -5.73 19.98
C ILE A 105 -37.57 -6.17 18.52
N PHE A 106 -38.64 -5.78 17.84
CA PHE A 106 -38.87 -6.07 16.43
C PHE A 106 -37.86 -5.33 15.53
N SER A 107 -37.54 -4.07 15.83
CA SER A 107 -36.49 -3.31 15.13
C SER A 107 -35.11 -3.94 15.33
N VAL A 108 -34.79 -4.37 16.54
CA VAL A 108 -33.56 -5.12 16.86
C VAL A 108 -33.56 -6.47 16.15
N TYR A 109 -34.70 -7.21 16.17
CA TYR A 109 -34.83 -8.47 15.44
C TYR A 109 -34.68 -8.30 13.94
N LEU A 110 -35.27 -7.28 13.32
CA LEU A 110 -35.07 -6.97 11.89
C LEU A 110 -33.63 -6.61 11.58
N ASN A 111 -32.93 -5.88 12.44
CA ASN A 111 -31.52 -5.54 12.29
C ASN A 111 -30.59 -6.75 12.47
N PHE A 112 -31.01 -7.76 13.25
CA PHE A 112 -30.28 -9.00 13.48
C PHE A 112 -30.69 -10.14 12.55
N SER A 113 -31.94 -10.16 12.08
CA SER A 113 -32.39 -11.14 11.06
C SER A 113 -31.96 -10.74 9.65
N SER A 114 -31.70 -9.47 9.43
CA SER A 114 -30.82 -8.98 8.37
C SER A 114 -29.38 -9.09 8.86
N GLY A 115 -28.97 -10.28 9.29
CA GLY A 115 -27.53 -10.58 9.44
C GLY A 115 -26.85 -10.14 8.17
N PRO A 116 -25.58 -9.69 8.19
CA PRO A 116 -24.86 -9.56 6.94
C PRO A 116 -25.11 -10.90 6.24
N ALA A 117 -25.66 -10.85 5.03
CA ALA A 117 -25.64 -11.99 4.14
C ALA A 117 -24.22 -12.53 4.34
N VAL A 118 -24.07 -13.82 4.63
CA VAL A 118 -22.77 -14.44 4.58
C VAL A 118 -22.38 -14.22 3.14
N GLU A 119 -21.67 -13.11 2.90
CA GLU A 119 -21.08 -12.81 1.62
C GLU A 119 -20.17 -14.01 1.39
N VAL A 120 -20.60 -14.90 0.52
CA VAL A 120 -19.76 -16.01 0.12
C VAL A 120 -18.59 -15.32 -0.55
N GLU A 121 -17.47 -15.21 0.16
CA GLU A 121 -16.24 -14.67 -0.42
C GLU A 121 -15.89 -15.54 -1.62
N LEU A 122 -16.27 -15.05 -2.80
CA LEU A 122 -15.86 -15.69 -4.04
C LEU A 122 -14.35 -15.53 -4.18
N PRO A 123 -13.63 -16.60 -4.54
CA PRO A 123 -12.19 -16.51 -4.70
C PRO A 123 -11.85 -15.48 -5.79
N PRO A 124 -10.73 -14.75 -5.67
CA PRO A 124 -10.30 -13.80 -6.67
C PRO A 124 -10.26 -14.39 -8.07
N VAL A 125 -10.90 -13.71 -9.02
CA VAL A 125 -10.95 -14.06 -10.43
C VAL A 125 -10.19 -13.03 -11.24
N SER A 126 -9.04 -13.41 -11.79
CA SER A 126 -8.30 -12.59 -12.74
C SER A 126 -8.83 -12.79 -14.15
N VAL A 127 -9.06 -11.67 -14.86
CA VAL A 127 -9.57 -11.66 -16.24
C VAL A 127 -8.62 -10.89 -17.16
N LEU A 128 -8.43 -11.35 -18.38
CA LEU A 128 -7.76 -10.60 -19.44
C LEU A 128 -8.76 -10.30 -20.56
N LEU A 129 -8.90 -9.02 -20.89
CA LEU A 129 -9.73 -8.60 -22.02
C LEU A 129 -8.90 -8.66 -23.30
N ALA A 130 -9.39 -9.43 -24.28
CA ALA A 130 -8.87 -9.41 -25.63
C ALA A 130 -9.30 -8.12 -26.36
N ASP A 131 -8.63 -7.79 -27.45
CA ASP A 131 -9.05 -6.71 -28.34
C ASP A 131 -10.46 -7.01 -28.89
N PHE A 132 -11.32 -5.98 -28.89
CA PHE A 132 -12.65 -6.12 -29.47
C PHE A 132 -12.57 -6.29 -30.99
N ASP A 133 -13.29 -7.29 -31.52
CA ASP A 133 -13.51 -7.41 -32.95
C ASP A 133 -14.46 -6.31 -33.44
N ASN A 134 -13.88 -5.23 -33.96
CA ASN A 134 -14.62 -4.06 -34.44
C ASN A 134 -15.08 -4.25 -35.89
N GLN A 135 -16.32 -4.68 -36.06
CA GLN A 135 -16.97 -4.89 -37.36
C GLN A 135 -17.75 -3.67 -37.86
N THR A 136 -17.67 -2.53 -37.14
CA THR A 136 -18.41 -1.30 -37.51
C THR A 136 -17.66 -0.46 -38.53
N GLY A 137 -16.34 -0.58 -38.60
CA GLY A 137 -15.47 0.29 -39.41
C GLY A 137 -15.24 1.68 -38.83
N ASP A 138 -15.78 1.99 -37.63
CA ASP A 138 -15.55 3.24 -36.92
C ASP A 138 -14.35 3.10 -35.96
N PRO A 139 -13.21 3.78 -36.20
CA PRO A 139 -12.01 3.64 -35.39
C PRO A 139 -12.16 4.17 -33.97
N LEU A 140 -13.27 4.82 -33.60
CA LEU A 140 -13.54 5.25 -32.23
C LEU A 140 -13.73 4.07 -31.28
N PHE A 141 -14.19 2.93 -31.80
CA PHE A 141 -14.39 1.71 -30.98
C PHE A 141 -13.11 0.92 -30.74
N ASP A 142 -12.03 1.23 -31.46
CA ASP A 142 -10.75 0.56 -31.26
C ASP A 142 -10.11 0.99 -29.93
N ASN A 143 -9.78 0.05 -29.06
CA ASN A 143 -9.15 0.21 -27.74
C ASN A 143 -9.96 1.01 -26.69
N SER A 144 -11.17 1.44 -27.00
CA SER A 144 -12.01 2.24 -26.08
C SER A 144 -13.00 1.38 -25.29
N LEU A 145 -13.54 0.34 -25.91
CA LEU A 145 -14.57 -0.52 -25.31
C LEU A 145 -13.97 -1.46 -24.25
N GLU A 146 -12.75 -1.93 -24.48
CA GLU A 146 -12.03 -2.83 -23.58
C GLU A 146 -11.79 -2.18 -22.23
N GLN A 147 -11.36 -0.92 -22.23
CA GLN A 147 -11.11 -0.18 -20.98
C GLN A 147 -12.42 0.04 -20.22
N ALA A 148 -13.49 0.40 -20.91
CA ALA A 148 -14.80 0.59 -20.30
C ALA A 148 -15.33 -0.74 -19.71
N LEU A 149 -15.20 -1.84 -20.45
CA LEU A 149 -15.62 -3.18 -19.99
C LEU A 149 -14.76 -3.65 -18.81
N SER A 150 -13.45 -3.41 -18.83
CA SER A 150 -12.52 -3.71 -17.73
C SER A 150 -12.98 -3.07 -16.42
N ILE A 151 -13.27 -1.77 -16.45
CA ILE A 151 -13.72 -1.03 -15.26
C ILE A 151 -15.08 -1.55 -14.79
N GLY A 152 -16.01 -1.84 -15.72
CA GLY A 152 -17.30 -2.41 -15.38
C GLY A 152 -17.19 -3.79 -14.70
N LEU A 153 -16.29 -4.64 -15.15
CA LEU A 153 -16.02 -5.95 -14.55
C LEU A 153 -15.36 -5.82 -13.16
N GLU A 154 -14.46 -4.86 -13.00
CA GLU A 154 -13.85 -4.55 -11.69
C GLU A 154 -14.83 -3.93 -10.68
N GLY A 155 -16.08 -3.66 -11.05
CA GLY A 155 -17.17 -3.36 -10.12
C GLY A 155 -17.50 -4.54 -9.20
N ALA A 156 -17.25 -5.79 -9.60
CA ALA A 156 -17.32 -6.95 -8.71
C ALA A 156 -16.13 -6.96 -7.75
N SER A 157 -16.37 -7.24 -6.46
CA SER A 157 -15.34 -7.23 -5.42
C SER A 157 -14.23 -8.26 -5.66
N PHE A 158 -14.58 -9.42 -6.22
CA PHE A 158 -13.71 -10.56 -6.45
C PHE A 158 -13.11 -10.61 -7.87
N VAL A 159 -13.38 -9.64 -8.76
CA VAL A 159 -12.83 -9.58 -10.11
C VAL A 159 -11.71 -8.55 -10.20
N THR A 160 -10.62 -8.92 -10.88
CA THR A 160 -9.53 -8.01 -11.24
C THR A 160 -9.16 -8.18 -12.70
N ALA A 161 -9.01 -7.07 -13.42
CA ALA A 161 -8.59 -7.07 -14.82
C ALA A 161 -7.07 -6.96 -14.92
N TYR A 162 -6.47 -7.89 -15.68
CA TYR A 162 -5.04 -7.83 -15.99
C TYR A 162 -4.73 -6.65 -16.93
N ASN A 163 -3.62 -5.99 -16.71
CA ASN A 163 -3.25 -4.83 -17.52
C ASN A 163 -2.99 -5.20 -18.98
N ARG A 164 -3.83 -4.70 -19.91
CA ARG A 164 -3.80 -5.02 -21.33
C ARG A 164 -2.50 -4.60 -22.02
N THR A 165 -1.96 -3.43 -21.68
CA THR A 165 -0.68 -2.95 -22.23
C THR A 165 0.48 -3.87 -21.88
N SER A 166 0.48 -4.38 -20.65
CA SER A 166 1.46 -5.39 -20.23
C SER A 166 1.28 -6.71 -20.96
N ALA A 167 0.04 -7.13 -21.16
CA ALA A 167 -0.30 -8.33 -21.94
C ALA A 167 0.14 -8.20 -23.41
N ALA A 168 -0.17 -7.08 -24.06
CA ALA A 168 0.20 -6.81 -25.45
C ALA A 168 1.73 -6.75 -25.64
N ARG A 169 2.46 -6.07 -24.73
CA ARG A 169 3.93 -6.06 -24.78
C ARG A 169 4.54 -7.43 -24.57
N LEU A 170 3.97 -8.21 -23.67
CA LEU A 170 4.43 -9.58 -23.45
C LEU A 170 4.17 -10.45 -24.69
N LEU A 171 2.99 -10.31 -25.30
CA LEU A 171 2.64 -11.02 -26.53
C LEU A 171 3.58 -10.64 -27.69
N GLU A 172 3.84 -9.34 -27.87
CA GLU A 172 4.79 -8.86 -28.89
C GLU A 172 6.21 -9.41 -28.67
N SER A 173 6.64 -9.55 -27.41
CA SER A 173 7.94 -10.15 -27.09
C SER A 173 8.02 -11.65 -27.40
N LEU A 174 6.89 -12.36 -27.33
CA LEU A 174 6.79 -13.80 -27.54
C LEU A 174 6.54 -14.16 -29.02
N ASN A 175 5.70 -13.36 -29.66
CA ASN A 175 5.25 -13.57 -31.03
C ASN A 175 5.11 -12.20 -31.75
N PRO A 176 6.22 -11.65 -32.27
CA PRO A 176 6.25 -10.33 -32.87
C PRO A 176 5.22 -10.16 -33.98
N GLY A 177 4.49 -9.04 -33.96
CA GLY A 177 3.44 -8.72 -34.91
C GLY A 177 2.07 -9.33 -34.62
N SER A 178 1.90 -9.99 -33.46
CA SER A 178 0.60 -10.52 -33.03
C SER A 178 -0.23 -9.43 -32.34
N THR A 179 -1.55 -9.50 -32.54
CA THR A 179 -2.56 -8.69 -31.84
C THR A 179 -3.05 -9.42 -30.59
N LEU A 180 -3.54 -8.67 -29.60
CA LEU A 180 -4.12 -9.24 -28.37
C LEU A 180 -5.56 -9.72 -28.62
N ASP A 181 -5.78 -10.46 -29.75
CA ASP A 181 -7.04 -11.15 -30.00
C ASP A 181 -7.30 -12.27 -28.99
N GLU A 182 -8.39 -12.99 -29.12
CA GLU A 182 -8.72 -14.09 -28.19
C GLU A 182 -7.60 -15.13 -28.08
N ALA A 183 -6.94 -15.48 -29.19
CA ALA A 183 -5.86 -16.46 -29.19
C ALA A 183 -4.61 -15.93 -28.48
N GLY A 184 -4.24 -14.67 -28.74
CA GLY A 184 -3.16 -13.98 -28.05
C GLY A 184 -3.45 -13.81 -26.56
N ALA A 185 -4.66 -13.40 -26.21
CA ALA A 185 -5.09 -13.25 -24.81
C ALA A 185 -5.06 -14.60 -24.06
N ARG A 186 -5.49 -15.70 -24.69
CA ARG A 186 -5.41 -17.05 -24.10
C ARG A 186 -3.95 -17.46 -23.86
N LEU A 187 -3.06 -17.22 -24.82
CA LEU A 187 -1.62 -17.52 -24.67
C LEU A 187 -1.03 -16.80 -23.47
N ILE A 188 -1.30 -15.49 -23.32
CA ILE A 188 -0.84 -14.71 -22.20
C ILE A 188 -1.48 -15.17 -20.89
N SER A 189 -2.78 -15.49 -20.90
CA SER A 189 -3.50 -15.94 -19.71
C SER A 189 -2.93 -17.24 -19.16
N ILE A 190 -2.62 -18.22 -20.01
CA ILE A 190 -1.96 -19.47 -19.60
C ILE A 190 -0.61 -19.17 -18.96
N ARG A 191 0.18 -18.31 -19.57
CA ARG A 191 1.51 -17.96 -19.08
C ARG A 191 1.48 -17.25 -17.72
N GLU A 192 0.61 -16.25 -17.58
CA GLU A 192 0.53 -15.39 -16.38
C GLU A 192 -0.35 -15.98 -15.27
N GLY A 193 -1.00 -17.12 -15.51
CA GLY A 193 -1.93 -17.75 -14.58
C GLY A 193 -3.26 -17.02 -14.43
N ILE A 194 -3.68 -16.29 -15.49
CA ILE A 194 -4.96 -15.56 -15.51
C ILE A 194 -6.09 -16.57 -15.76
N LYS A 195 -7.14 -16.47 -14.94
CA LYS A 195 -8.18 -17.51 -14.88
C LYS A 195 -9.14 -17.48 -16.06
N LEU A 196 -9.43 -16.29 -16.62
CA LEU A 196 -10.43 -16.12 -17.67
C LEU A 196 -9.96 -15.13 -18.75
N VAL A 197 -10.41 -15.37 -19.99
CA VAL A 197 -10.34 -14.40 -21.10
C VAL A 197 -11.73 -13.89 -21.42
N VAL A 198 -11.87 -12.60 -21.62
CA VAL A 198 -13.10 -11.97 -22.12
C VAL A 198 -12.82 -11.45 -23.53
N ALA A 199 -13.46 -12.03 -24.53
CA ALA A 199 -13.37 -11.62 -25.94
C ALA A 199 -14.63 -10.86 -26.34
N GLY A 200 -14.47 -9.62 -26.80
CA GLY A 200 -15.55 -8.73 -27.19
C GLY A 200 -15.71 -8.59 -28.69
N MET A 201 -16.92 -8.19 -29.13
CA MET A 201 -17.22 -7.83 -30.52
C MET A 201 -18.18 -6.64 -30.55
N VAL A 202 -17.98 -5.74 -31.49
CA VAL A 202 -18.94 -4.67 -31.78
C VAL A 202 -19.27 -4.68 -33.28
N SER A 203 -20.56 -4.66 -33.63
CA SER A 203 -21.05 -4.65 -35.01
C SER A 203 -22.21 -3.66 -35.18
N ALA A 204 -22.43 -3.18 -36.41
CA ALA A 204 -23.58 -2.38 -36.71
C ALA A 204 -24.87 -3.24 -36.70
N ASP A 205 -25.97 -2.69 -36.13
CA ASP A 205 -27.29 -3.33 -36.09
C ASP A 205 -28.38 -2.27 -36.42
N GLY A 206 -28.75 -2.20 -37.69
CA GLY A 206 -29.63 -1.14 -38.17
C GLY A 206 -29.00 0.26 -38.04
N ASP A 207 -29.69 1.16 -37.32
CA ASP A 207 -29.18 2.50 -36.99
C ASP A 207 -28.35 2.53 -35.70
N GLY A 208 -28.20 1.39 -35.03
CA GLY A 208 -27.49 1.23 -33.75
C GLY A 208 -26.32 0.25 -33.84
N TYR A 209 -25.93 -0.25 -32.67
CA TYR A 209 -24.80 -1.14 -32.50
C TYR A 209 -25.16 -2.36 -31.64
N ARG A 210 -24.63 -3.49 -31.98
CA ARG A 210 -24.66 -4.71 -31.16
C ARG A 210 -23.29 -4.93 -30.55
N LEU A 211 -23.25 -5.00 -29.22
CA LEU A 211 -22.07 -5.39 -28.45
C LEU A 211 -22.29 -6.81 -27.96
N ALA A 212 -21.28 -7.66 -28.10
CA ALA A 212 -21.28 -9.00 -27.53
C ALA A 212 -19.94 -9.27 -26.85
N ALA A 213 -19.96 -10.10 -25.80
CA ALA A 213 -18.75 -10.60 -25.18
C ALA A 213 -18.94 -12.04 -24.74
N ARG A 214 -17.87 -12.81 -24.80
CA ARG A 214 -17.81 -14.18 -24.32
C ARG A 214 -16.68 -14.37 -23.33
N MET A 215 -16.95 -15.11 -22.26
CA MET A 215 -15.95 -15.59 -21.34
C MET A 215 -15.42 -16.94 -21.80
N VAL A 216 -14.11 -17.07 -21.85
CA VAL A 216 -13.43 -18.24 -22.41
C VAL A 216 -12.42 -18.76 -21.39
N ASN A 217 -12.41 -20.09 -21.19
CA ASN A 217 -11.33 -20.75 -20.46
C ASN A 217 -10.03 -20.66 -21.29
N PRO A 218 -8.94 -20.11 -20.74
CA PRO A 218 -7.71 -19.95 -21.52
C PRO A 218 -7.09 -21.28 -21.96
N GLU A 219 -7.21 -22.35 -21.18
CA GLU A 219 -6.53 -23.62 -21.45
C GLU A 219 -7.13 -24.35 -22.65
N ASP A 220 -8.45 -24.56 -22.67
CA ASP A 220 -9.13 -25.35 -23.69
C ASP A 220 -9.98 -24.55 -24.68
N GLY A 221 -10.19 -23.25 -24.43
CA GLY A 221 -11.02 -22.38 -25.25
C GLY A 221 -12.51 -22.60 -25.09
N ALA A 222 -12.94 -23.33 -24.06
CA ALA A 222 -14.36 -23.53 -23.80
C ALA A 222 -15.05 -22.23 -23.44
N ILE A 223 -16.19 -21.95 -24.06
CA ILE A 223 -17.04 -20.81 -23.73
C ILE A 223 -17.75 -21.12 -22.40
N ILE A 224 -17.51 -20.27 -21.39
CA ILE A 224 -18.11 -20.38 -20.06
C ILE A 224 -19.44 -19.64 -20.04
N ALA A 225 -19.47 -18.42 -20.59
CA ALA A 225 -20.68 -17.60 -20.72
C ALA A 225 -20.58 -16.68 -21.94
N GLU A 226 -21.73 -16.25 -22.43
CA GLU A 226 -21.84 -15.33 -23.55
C GLU A 226 -23.00 -14.37 -23.31
N SER A 227 -22.79 -13.08 -23.59
CA SER A 227 -23.82 -12.05 -23.45
C SER A 227 -23.78 -11.08 -24.63
N SER A 228 -24.94 -10.47 -24.93
CA SER A 228 -25.03 -9.42 -25.96
C SER A 228 -26.04 -8.35 -25.59
N VAL A 229 -25.72 -7.11 -25.92
CA VAL A 229 -26.53 -5.92 -25.63
C VAL A 229 -26.63 -5.03 -26.86
N LEU A 230 -27.76 -4.36 -27.04
CA LEU A 230 -27.99 -3.40 -28.14
C LEU A 230 -27.84 -1.96 -27.64
N ALA A 231 -27.07 -1.16 -28.35
CA ALA A 231 -27.03 0.29 -28.21
C ALA A 231 -27.83 0.94 -29.35
N LYS A 232 -28.71 1.88 -29.05
CA LYS A 232 -29.56 2.54 -30.06
C LYS A 232 -28.76 3.47 -30.99
N ASP A 233 -27.70 4.05 -30.45
CA ASP A 233 -26.82 4.99 -31.14
C ASP A 233 -25.44 4.98 -30.48
N LYS A 234 -24.52 5.78 -30.98
CA LYS A 234 -23.15 5.89 -30.51
C LYS A 234 -23.05 6.38 -29.06
N ILE A 235 -23.97 7.26 -28.64
CA ILE A 235 -24.01 7.80 -27.27
C ILE A 235 -24.40 6.69 -26.28
N GLY A 236 -25.28 5.79 -26.68
CA GLY A 236 -25.75 4.66 -25.88
C GLY A 236 -24.73 3.54 -25.70
N VAL A 237 -23.60 3.56 -26.43
CA VAL A 237 -22.61 2.47 -26.39
C VAL A 237 -21.99 2.28 -25.03
N LEU A 238 -21.60 3.34 -24.31
CA LEU A 238 -21.03 3.22 -22.97
C LEU A 238 -22.01 2.61 -21.96
N ALA A 239 -23.28 2.98 -22.03
CA ALA A 239 -24.32 2.36 -21.21
C ALA A 239 -24.53 0.87 -21.56
N ALA A 240 -24.41 0.53 -22.85
CA ALA A 240 -24.49 -0.86 -23.28
C ALA A 240 -23.27 -1.68 -22.82
N VAL A 241 -22.06 -1.11 -22.79
CA VAL A 241 -20.86 -1.75 -22.21
C VAL A 241 -21.05 -2.00 -20.71
N SER A 242 -21.62 -1.03 -19.97
CA SER A 242 -21.93 -1.23 -18.55
C SER A 242 -22.92 -2.37 -18.32
N THR A 243 -23.98 -2.44 -19.13
CA THR A 243 -24.96 -3.54 -19.07
C THR A 243 -24.29 -4.89 -19.44
N LEU A 244 -23.38 -4.88 -20.42
CA LEU A 244 -22.64 -6.08 -20.82
C LEU A 244 -21.72 -6.56 -19.68
N ALA A 245 -21.05 -5.62 -18.96
CA ALA A 245 -20.24 -5.93 -17.79
C ALA A 245 -21.09 -6.54 -16.66
N ASP A 246 -22.27 -5.97 -16.41
CA ASP A 246 -23.19 -6.48 -15.38
C ASP A 246 -23.67 -7.90 -15.71
N ASN A 247 -24.04 -8.18 -16.97
CA ASN A 247 -24.43 -9.54 -17.37
C ASN A 247 -23.28 -10.54 -17.18
N ILE A 248 -22.04 -10.15 -17.50
CA ILE A 248 -20.86 -11.01 -17.30
C ILE A 248 -20.60 -11.23 -15.79
N ARG A 249 -20.74 -10.20 -14.97
CA ARG A 249 -20.59 -10.30 -13.52
C ARG A 249 -21.63 -11.23 -12.89
N GLU A 250 -22.88 -11.16 -13.34
CA GLU A 250 -23.96 -12.06 -12.89
C GLU A 250 -23.62 -13.53 -13.20
N GLU A 251 -23.09 -13.81 -14.40
CA GLU A 251 -22.64 -15.16 -14.79
C GLU A 251 -21.42 -15.64 -13.96
N LEU A 252 -20.62 -14.71 -13.43
CA LEU A 252 -19.52 -15.02 -12.50
C LEU A 252 -20.00 -15.21 -11.05
N GLY A 253 -21.30 -15.00 -10.77
CA GLY A 253 -21.91 -15.17 -9.46
C GLY A 253 -21.92 -13.90 -8.60
N ASP A 254 -21.77 -12.73 -9.21
CA ASP A 254 -21.88 -11.43 -8.51
C ASP A 254 -23.37 -11.09 -8.23
N GLU A 255 -23.80 -11.37 -7.02
CA GLU A 255 -25.18 -11.06 -6.59
C GLU A 255 -25.43 -9.55 -6.42
N SER A 256 -24.36 -8.73 -6.32
CA SER A 256 -24.48 -7.27 -6.13
C SER A 256 -25.08 -6.55 -7.34
N VAL A 257 -25.07 -7.18 -8.51
CA VAL A 257 -25.68 -6.65 -9.75
C VAL A 257 -27.17 -6.39 -9.58
N ASN A 258 -27.86 -7.20 -8.77
CA ASN A 258 -29.30 -7.15 -8.55
C ASN A 258 -29.74 -6.30 -7.35
N ASP A 259 -28.83 -5.60 -6.68
CA ASP A 259 -29.14 -4.75 -5.53
C ASP A 259 -29.64 -3.38 -5.98
N ASP A 260 -30.93 -3.08 -5.73
CA ASP A 260 -31.56 -1.78 -6.00
C ASP A 260 -30.91 -0.61 -5.22
N ALA A 261 -30.11 -0.89 -4.19
CA ALA A 261 -29.38 0.11 -3.38
C ALA A 261 -28.00 0.47 -3.96
N ARG A 262 -27.64 -0.09 -5.13
CA ARG A 262 -26.36 0.12 -5.80
C ARG A 262 -26.12 1.61 -6.05
N PRO A 263 -24.99 2.19 -5.61
CA PRO A 263 -24.65 3.56 -5.97
C PRO A 263 -24.56 3.71 -7.48
N ILE A 264 -25.20 4.72 -8.05
CA ILE A 264 -25.19 5.04 -9.49
C ILE A 264 -23.76 5.24 -10.04
N GLY A 265 -22.73 5.25 -9.18
CA GLY A 265 -21.33 5.48 -9.47
C GLY A 265 -20.44 4.26 -9.71
N GLU A 266 -20.96 3.04 -9.73
CA GLU A 266 -20.12 1.84 -10.02
C GLU A 266 -20.03 1.49 -11.51
N THR A 267 -20.48 2.39 -12.38
CA THR A 267 -20.31 2.30 -13.82
C THR A 267 -19.15 3.19 -14.28
N PHE A 268 -18.64 2.92 -15.46
CA PHE A 268 -17.59 3.74 -16.09
C PHE A 268 -17.90 5.25 -16.02
N THR A 269 -16.98 6.03 -15.47
CA THR A 269 -17.24 7.42 -15.05
C THR A 269 -16.99 8.48 -16.13
N ALA A 270 -16.54 8.11 -17.34
CA ALA A 270 -16.36 9.06 -18.44
C ALA A 270 -17.65 9.36 -19.18
N ALA A 271 -17.86 10.62 -19.53
CA ALA A 271 -19.05 11.08 -20.23
C ALA A 271 -19.07 10.77 -21.74
N SER A 272 -17.92 10.41 -22.35
CA SER A 272 -17.83 10.16 -23.78
C SER A 272 -16.79 9.10 -24.13
N LEU A 273 -16.99 8.41 -25.27
CA LEU A 273 -16.03 7.46 -25.82
C LEU A 273 -14.71 8.11 -26.24
N ASP A 274 -14.75 9.38 -26.70
CA ASP A 274 -13.55 10.13 -27.05
C ASP A 274 -12.66 10.38 -25.82
N ALA A 275 -13.27 10.74 -24.68
CA ALA A 275 -12.54 10.88 -23.41
C ALA A 275 -11.90 9.56 -22.98
N VAL A 276 -12.62 8.43 -23.12
CA VAL A 276 -12.11 7.09 -22.81
C VAL A 276 -10.92 6.76 -23.70
N LYS A 277 -11.07 6.94 -25.01
CA LYS A 277 -10.02 6.64 -25.99
C LYS A 277 -8.73 7.41 -25.66
N HIS A 278 -8.82 8.71 -25.45
CA HIS A 278 -7.66 9.52 -25.12
C HIS A 278 -7.04 9.11 -23.78
N TYR A 279 -7.87 8.82 -22.77
CA TYR A 279 -7.39 8.31 -21.50
C TYR A 279 -6.62 6.99 -21.65
N THR A 280 -7.15 6.04 -22.42
CA THR A 280 -6.52 4.74 -22.67
C THR A 280 -5.17 4.90 -23.38
N GLU A 281 -5.10 5.72 -24.42
CA GLU A 281 -3.85 6.06 -25.11
C GLU A 281 -2.80 6.64 -24.15
N GLY A 282 -3.22 7.59 -23.27
CA GLY A 282 -2.37 8.15 -22.23
C GLY A 282 -1.86 7.09 -21.25
N GLN A 283 -2.72 6.19 -20.80
CA GLN A 283 -2.36 5.08 -19.90
C GLN A 283 -1.37 4.11 -20.57
N ASP A 284 -1.59 3.75 -21.82
CA ASP A 284 -0.73 2.83 -22.56
C ASP A 284 0.69 3.40 -22.75
N LEU A 285 0.78 4.69 -23.09
CA LEU A 285 2.06 5.38 -23.20
C LEU A 285 2.76 5.50 -21.84
N ALA A 286 2.04 5.86 -20.79
CA ALA A 286 2.59 5.95 -19.43
C ALA A 286 3.07 4.58 -18.94
N ALA A 287 2.30 3.52 -19.16
CA ALA A 287 2.70 2.15 -18.84
C ALA A 287 3.93 1.67 -19.63
N ALA A 288 4.16 2.25 -20.82
CA ALA A 288 5.38 2.05 -21.63
C ALA A 288 6.56 2.94 -21.20
N ALA A 289 6.43 3.71 -20.09
CA ALA A 289 7.36 4.74 -19.64
C ALA A 289 7.63 5.87 -20.66
N ARG A 290 6.72 6.06 -21.63
CA ARG A 290 6.74 7.13 -22.64
C ARG A 290 5.98 8.34 -22.10
N TYR A 291 6.43 8.84 -20.95
CA TYR A 291 5.69 9.82 -20.14
C TYR A 291 5.39 11.13 -20.86
N ASP A 292 6.38 11.72 -21.56
CA ASP A 292 6.16 12.96 -22.31
C ASP A 292 5.12 12.81 -23.40
N GLU A 293 5.05 11.64 -24.04
CA GLU A 293 4.09 11.35 -25.10
C GLU A 293 2.68 11.07 -24.55
N ALA A 294 2.56 10.66 -23.29
CA ALA A 294 1.28 10.42 -22.63
C ALA A 294 0.53 11.72 -22.26
N LEU A 295 1.27 12.80 -21.93
CA LEU A 295 0.69 14.05 -21.43
C LEU A 295 -0.40 14.66 -22.34
N PRO A 296 -0.20 14.83 -23.68
CA PRO A 296 -1.23 15.41 -24.53
C PRO A 296 -2.51 14.57 -24.61
N PHE A 297 -2.43 13.26 -24.42
CA PHE A 297 -3.60 12.39 -24.42
C PHE A 297 -4.44 12.57 -23.15
N TYR A 298 -3.82 12.69 -21.99
CA TYR A 298 -4.55 13.02 -20.77
C TYR A 298 -5.19 14.40 -20.84
N GLU A 299 -4.49 15.40 -21.42
CA GLU A 299 -5.05 16.74 -21.65
C GLU A 299 -6.28 16.67 -22.57
N MET A 300 -6.23 15.90 -23.66
CA MET A 300 -7.39 15.69 -24.52
C MET A 300 -8.53 14.99 -23.77
N ALA A 301 -8.24 13.96 -22.96
CA ALA A 301 -9.26 13.25 -22.19
C ALA A 301 -10.03 14.19 -21.25
N VAL A 302 -9.33 15.04 -20.48
CA VAL A 302 -9.99 16.00 -19.56
C VAL A 302 -10.65 17.17 -20.28
N LYS A 303 -10.25 17.47 -21.51
CA LYS A 303 -10.91 18.48 -22.36
C LYS A 303 -12.24 17.96 -22.86
N GLU A 304 -12.32 16.69 -23.28
CA GLU A 304 -13.55 16.04 -23.72
C GLU A 304 -14.51 15.77 -22.53
N ASP A 305 -13.96 15.44 -21.35
CA ASP A 305 -14.73 15.28 -20.12
C ASP A 305 -14.02 15.94 -18.92
N PRO A 306 -14.37 17.19 -18.57
CA PRO A 306 -13.80 17.89 -17.44
C PRO A 306 -14.08 17.26 -16.06
N ASN A 307 -15.01 16.30 -15.97
CA ASN A 307 -15.34 15.60 -14.74
C ASN A 307 -14.65 14.22 -14.62
N PHE A 308 -13.86 13.84 -15.60
CA PHE A 308 -13.17 12.55 -15.61
C PHE A 308 -11.99 12.54 -14.61
N GLY A 309 -12.30 12.37 -13.33
CA GLY A 309 -11.34 12.44 -12.21
C GLY A 309 -10.15 11.50 -12.34
N ARG A 310 -10.37 10.29 -12.89
CA ARG A 310 -9.32 9.31 -13.13
C ARG A 310 -8.28 9.78 -14.16
N ALA A 311 -8.69 10.55 -15.17
CA ALA A 311 -7.75 11.11 -16.15
C ALA A 311 -6.83 12.16 -15.52
N TYR A 312 -7.34 12.96 -14.57
CA TYR A 312 -6.51 13.90 -13.81
C TYR A 312 -5.48 13.17 -12.94
N SER A 313 -5.86 12.08 -12.25
CA SER A 313 -4.92 11.31 -11.43
C SER A 313 -3.83 10.62 -12.27
N GLY A 314 -4.17 10.08 -13.44
CA GLY A 314 -3.21 9.49 -14.38
C GLY A 314 -2.23 10.53 -14.93
N TRP A 315 -2.74 11.72 -15.28
CA TRP A 315 -1.91 12.84 -15.72
C TRP A 315 -0.95 13.31 -14.62
N ALA A 316 -1.46 13.50 -13.40
CA ALA A 316 -0.67 13.91 -12.26
C ALA A 316 0.45 12.90 -11.94
N LEU A 317 0.15 11.60 -11.96
CA LEU A 317 1.15 10.55 -11.75
C LEU A 317 2.24 10.56 -12.83
N THR A 318 1.85 10.79 -14.09
CA THR A 318 2.78 10.87 -15.23
C THR A 318 3.74 12.06 -15.06
N LEU A 319 3.25 13.23 -14.63
CA LEU A 319 4.09 14.38 -14.30
C LEU A 319 5.02 14.13 -13.11
N PHE A 320 4.55 13.41 -12.10
CA PHE A 320 5.38 13.01 -10.97
C PHE A 320 6.58 12.16 -11.42
N TYR A 321 6.39 11.19 -12.31
CA TYR A 321 7.49 10.39 -12.88
C TYR A 321 8.46 11.23 -13.73
N LEU A 322 8.01 12.34 -14.29
CA LEU A 322 8.85 13.32 -15.02
C LEU A 322 9.57 14.31 -14.08
N GLY A 323 9.33 14.24 -12.75
CA GLY A 323 9.89 15.18 -11.77
C GLY A 323 9.25 16.59 -11.82
N ARG A 324 8.07 16.72 -12.46
CA ARG A 324 7.31 17.99 -12.58
C ARG A 324 6.32 18.12 -11.43
N GLU A 325 6.84 18.16 -10.18
CA GLU A 325 6.06 18.00 -8.94
C GLU A 325 4.99 19.09 -8.76
N GLU A 326 5.29 20.36 -9.02
CA GLU A 326 4.31 21.45 -8.85
C GLU A 326 3.11 21.32 -9.81
N GLU A 327 3.37 20.89 -11.04
CA GLU A 327 2.30 20.65 -12.02
C GLU A 327 1.49 19.39 -11.63
N ALA A 328 2.16 18.35 -11.19
CA ALA A 328 1.51 17.16 -10.68
C ALA A 328 0.56 17.47 -9.50
N LYS A 329 1.01 18.30 -8.55
CA LYS A 329 0.22 18.71 -7.39
C LYS A 329 -1.08 19.42 -7.79
N ALA A 330 -1.01 20.34 -8.74
CA ALA A 330 -2.21 21.05 -9.23
C ALA A 330 -3.24 20.09 -9.84
N LEU A 331 -2.79 19.06 -10.56
CA LEU A 331 -3.66 18.04 -11.14
C LEU A 331 -4.19 17.05 -10.09
N TRP A 332 -3.41 16.74 -9.05
CA TRP A 332 -3.92 15.97 -7.91
C TRP A 332 -5.06 16.68 -7.19
N GLU A 333 -4.98 18.01 -7.01
CA GLU A 333 -6.09 18.82 -6.47
C GLU A 333 -7.36 18.70 -7.34
N GLN A 334 -7.19 18.69 -8.68
CA GLN A 334 -8.31 18.48 -9.60
C GLN A 334 -8.90 17.06 -9.50
N ALA A 335 -8.07 16.03 -9.37
CA ALA A 335 -8.51 14.65 -9.18
C ALA A 335 -9.31 14.50 -7.86
N LEU A 336 -8.76 15.03 -6.76
CA LEU A 336 -9.40 14.96 -5.43
C LEU A 336 -10.73 15.73 -5.39
N SER A 337 -10.85 16.85 -6.10
CA SER A 337 -12.11 17.62 -6.19
C SER A 337 -13.23 16.89 -6.97
N ARG A 338 -12.88 15.81 -7.67
CA ARG A 338 -13.80 14.99 -8.50
C ARG A 338 -14.00 13.58 -7.98
N MET A 339 -13.65 13.32 -6.74
CA MET A 339 -13.81 11.99 -6.14
C MET A 339 -15.26 11.48 -6.17
N ASP A 340 -16.24 12.39 -6.08
CA ASP A 340 -17.66 12.02 -6.15
C ASP A 340 -18.08 11.49 -7.53
N THR A 341 -17.30 11.73 -8.58
CA THR A 341 -17.51 11.20 -9.93
C THR A 341 -16.75 9.89 -10.18
N MET A 342 -15.96 9.41 -9.24
CA MET A 342 -15.21 8.16 -9.35
C MET A 342 -15.99 7.00 -8.73
N THR A 343 -15.75 5.78 -9.22
CA THR A 343 -16.17 4.57 -8.50
C THR A 343 -15.51 4.51 -7.13
N GLU A 344 -16.06 3.75 -6.21
CA GLU A 344 -15.48 3.63 -4.88
C GLU A 344 -14.07 3.03 -4.92
N ARG A 345 -13.86 2.01 -5.77
CA ARG A 345 -12.54 1.41 -6.03
C ARG A 345 -11.53 2.43 -6.55
N GLU A 346 -11.95 3.27 -7.51
CA GLU A 346 -11.12 4.36 -8.05
C GLU A 346 -10.77 5.40 -6.98
N ARG A 347 -11.71 5.73 -6.09
CA ARG A 347 -11.47 6.68 -4.98
C ARG A 347 -10.38 6.17 -4.04
N TYR A 348 -10.46 4.92 -3.59
CA TYR A 348 -9.44 4.35 -2.71
C TYR A 348 -8.08 4.28 -3.39
N ARG A 349 -8.00 3.84 -4.65
CA ARG A 349 -6.75 3.82 -5.44
C ARG A 349 -6.17 5.22 -5.58
N THR A 350 -6.99 6.23 -5.89
CA THR A 350 -6.57 7.63 -6.05
C THR A 350 -6.06 8.22 -4.74
N LEU A 351 -6.78 8.01 -3.63
CA LEU A 351 -6.35 8.47 -2.30
C LEU A 351 -5.03 7.84 -1.86
N GLY A 352 -4.94 6.52 -1.93
CA GLY A 352 -3.72 5.81 -1.57
C GLY A 352 -2.52 6.30 -2.37
N LEU A 353 -2.69 6.45 -3.68
CA LEU A 353 -1.63 6.94 -4.56
C LEU A 353 -1.23 8.39 -4.27
N TYR A 354 -2.20 9.27 -3.98
CA TYR A 354 -1.93 10.64 -3.53
C TYR A 354 -1.08 10.66 -2.24
N TYR A 355 -1.44 9.84 -1.26
CA TYR A 355 -0.69 9.77 0.00
C TYR A 355 0.73 9.24 -0.21
N VAL A 356 0.95 8.29 -1.12
CA VAL A 356 2.30 7.79 -1.46
C VAL A 356 3.10 8.84 -2.22
N ALA A 357 2.56 9.34 -3.33
CA ALA A 357 3.34 10.10 -4.31
C ALA A 357 3.50 11.59 -3.96
N VAL A 358 2.53 12.18 -3.25
CA VAL A 358 2.50 13.64 -3.00
C VAL A 358 2.67 13.97 -1.53
N ALA A 359 1.86 13.33 -0.67
CA ALA A 359 1.86 13.65 0.75
C ALA A 359 3.01 12.99 1.53
N GLY A 360 3.57 11.87 1.03
CA GLY A 360 4.51 11.06 1.78
C GLY A 360 3.93 10.52 3.10
N ASP A 361 2.58 10.42 3.18
CA ASP A 361 1.85 9.95 4.36
C ASP A 361 1.52 8.47 4.19
N PHE A 362 2.55 7.63 4.37
CA PHE A 362 2.42 6.19 4.17
C PHE A 362 1.40 5.52 5.09
N PRO A 363 1.23 5.93 6.37
CA PRO A 363 0.15 5.40 7.20
C PRO A 363 -1.24 5.62 6.59
N LYS A 364 -1.55 6.80 6.06
CA LYS A 364 -2.82 7.05 5.38
C LYS A 364 -2.94 6.34 4.04
N ALA A 365 -1.82 6.14 3.34
CA ALA A 365 -1.82 5.28 2.15
C ALA A 365 -2.22 3.85 2.50
N VAL A 366 -1.63 3.27 3.57
CA VAL A 366 -2.00 1.94 4.08
C VAL A 366 -3.47 1.89 4.47
N GLU A 367 -3.98 2.89 5.22
CA GLU A 367 -5.42 2.97 5.57
C GLU A 367 -6.32 2.93 4.32
N SER A 368 -5.98 3.71 3.29
CA SER A 368 -6.73 3.76 2.04
C SER A 368 -6.67 2.43 1.27
N TYR A 369 -5.51 1.79 1.21
CA TYR A 369 -5.36 0.51 0.53
C TYR A 369 -5.93 -0.66 1.35
N THR A 370 -5.92 -0.61 2.68
CA THR A 370 -6.62 -1.58 3.53
C THR A 370 -8.11 -1.53 3.26
N ALA A 371 -8.72 -0.34 3.26
CA ALA A 371 -10.14 -0.19 2.92
C ALA A 371 -10.45 -0.67 1.49
N LEU A 372 -9.51 -0.48 0.54
CA LEU A 372 -9.63 -0.99 -0.81
C LEU A 372 -9.67 -2.52 -0.84
N VAL A 373 -8.68 -3.20 -0.24
CA VAL A 373 -8.56 -4.66 -0.34
C VAL A 373 -9.55 -5.41 0.56
N GLU A 374 -10.03 -4.80 1.64
CA GLU A 374 -11.13 -5.34 2.44
C GLU A 374 -12.43 -5.41 1.63
N LYS A 375 -12.68 -4.42 0.79
CA LYS A 375 -13.88 -4.38 -0.06
C LYS A 375 -13.68 -5.07 -1.41
N TYR A 376 -12.48 -5.00 -1.96
CA TYR A 376 -12.09 -5.57 -3.25
C TYR A 376 -10.90 -6.51 -3.08
N PRO A 377 -11.09 -7.72 -2.51
CA PRO A 377 -9.99 -8.64 -2.18
C PRO A 377 -9.22 -9.15 -3.40
N ALA A 378 -9.72 -8.93 -4.62
CA ALA A 378 -9.00 -9.22 -5.86
C ALA A 378 -8.12 -8.04 -6.34
N ASP A 379 -8.07 -6.91 -5.64
CA ASP A 379 -7.34 -5.73 -6.11
C ASP A 379 -5.82 -5.85 -5.95
N ASN A 380 -5.16 -6.45 -6.95
CA ASN A 380 -3.70 -6.58 -6.93
C ASN A 380 -2.96 -5.23 -6.85
N THR A 381 -3.51 -4.15 -7.43
CA THR A 381 -2.90 -2.82 -7.35
C THR A 381 -2.92 -2.31 -5.90
N GLY A 382 -4.01 -2.57 -5.16
CA GLY A 382 -4.11 -2.25 -3.74
C GLY A 382 -3.04 -2.96 -2.92
N TYR A 383 -2.90 -4.27 -3.08
CA TYR A 383 -1.87 -5.04 -2.38
C TYR A 383 -0.45 -4.61 -2.73
N ASN A 384 -0.15 -4.40 -4.02
CA ASN A 384 1.17 -3.96 -4.45
C ASN A 384 1.54 -2.59 -3.84
N ASN A 385 0.62 -1.62 -3.89
CA ASN A 385 0.89 -0.28 -3.36
C ASN A 385 0.87 -0.24 -1.83
N MET A 386 0.11 -1.11 -1.17
CA MET A 386 0.17 -1.33 0.27
C MET A 386 1.54 -1.88 0.68
N ALA A 387 2.07 -2.87 -0.05
CA ALA A 387 3.41 -3.40 0.16
C ALA A 387 4.50 -2.31 0.01
N ILE A 388 4.39 -1.46 -1.01
CA ILE A 388 5.28 -0.30 -1.21
C ILE A 388 5.16 0.69 -0.04
N SER A 389 3.94 0.93 0.46
CA SER A 389 3.73 1.82 1.60
C SER A 389 4.38 1.28 2.87
N TYR A 390 4.24 -0.02 3.15
CA TYR A 390 4.92 -0.70 4.25
C TYR A 390 6.44 -0.69 4.10
N TYR A 391 6.95 -0.84 2.87
CA TYR A 391 8.39 -0.71 2.58
C TYR A 391 8.94 0.65 3.05
N PHE A 392 8.26 1.76 2.73
CA PHE A 392 8.68 3.08 3.19
C PHE A 392 8.50 3.32 4.69
N MET A 393 7.68 2.49 5.35
CA MET A 393 7.51 2.48 6.81
C MET A 393 8.51 1.53 7.51
N LEU A 394 9.36 0.82 6.77
CA LEU A 394 10.27 -0.23 7.24
C LEU A 394 9.56 -1.44 7.89
N ASP A 395 8.28 -1.64 7.61
CA ASP A 395 7.50 -2.80 8.04
C ASP A 395 7.56 -3.87 6.95
N PHE A 396 8.73 -4.49 6.80
CA PHE A 396 9.01 -5.42 5.70
C PHE A 396 8.23 -6.73 5.83
N ASP A 397 7.88 -7.14 7.03
CA ASP A 397 7.03 -8.32 7.26
C ASP A 397 5.65 -8.10 6.62
N LYS A 398 5.03 -6.95 6.88
CA LYS A 398 3.75 -6.61 6.26
C LYS A 398 3.86 -6.30 4.77
N ALA A 399 5.00 -5.75 4.32
CA ALA A 399 5.26 -5.57 2.89
C ALA A 399 5.29 -6.93 2.17
N MET A 400 5.97 -7.92 2.74
CA MET A 400 6.02 -9.30 2.22
C MET A 400 4.64 -9.96 2.26
N GLU A 401 3.87 -9.81 3.36
CA GLU A 401 2.51 -10.34 3.48
C GLU A 401 1.60 -9.78 2.39
N ALA A 402 1.57 -8.45 2.23
CA ALA A 402 0.78 -7.79 1.18
C ALA A 402 1.19 -8.24 -0.23
N ALA A 403 2.49 -8.36 -0.52
CA ALA A 403 2.98 -8.88 -1.79
C ALA A 403 2.58 -10.37 -2.01
N GLY A 404 2.48 -11.15 -0.93
CA GLY A 404 2.01 -12.52 -0.95
C GLY A 404 0.59 -12.66 -1.51
N HIS A 405 -0.32 -11.77 -1.12
CA HIS A 405 -1.67 -11.74 -1.71
C HIS A 405 -1.64 -11.45 -3.21
N GLY A 406 -0.69 -10.64 -3.69
CA GLY A 406 -0.48 -10.45 -5.13
C GLY A 406 -0.13 -11.76 -5.86
N LEU A 407 0.66 -12.64 -5.24
CA LEU A 407 0.99 -13.96 -5.79
C LEU A 407 -0.22 -14.90 -5.85
N GLU A 408 -1.16 -14.82 -4.91
CA GLU A 408 -2.40 -15.60 -4.95
C GLU A 408 -3.27 -15.20 -6.14
N ILE A 409 -3.26 -13.91 -6.53
CA ILE A 409 -4.02 -13.39 -7.66
C ILE A 409 -3.33 -13.69 -9.01
N TYR A 410 -2.02 -13.48 -9.08
CA TYR A 410 -1.19 -13.62 -10.28
C TYR A 410 0.05 -14.48 -10.01
N PRO A 411 -0.09 -15.80 -9.86
CA PRO A 411 0.97 -16.70 -9.38
C PRO A 411 2.17 -16.82 -10.33
N ASN A 412 1.97 -16.55 -11.62
CA ASN A 412 3.03 -16.65 -12.63
C ASN A 412 3.52 -15.28 -13.12
N ASN A 413 2.98 -14.17 -12.58
CA ASN A 413 3.40 -12.83 -13.00
C ASN A 413 4.79 -12.49 -12.48
N LYS A 414 5.74 -12.31 -13.40
CA LYS A 414 7.15 -12.06 -13.08
C LYS A 414 7.37 -10.84 -12.20
N THR A 415 6.61 -9.76 -12.40
CA THR A 415 6.73 -8.54 -11.60
C THR A 415 6.27 -8.79 -10.17
N VAL A 416 5.15 -9.49 -9.99
CA VAL A 416 4.61 -9.82 -8.66
C VAL A 416 5.57 -10.73 -7.91
N ILE A 417 6.09 -11.78 -8.57
CA ILE A 417 7.08 -12.70 -7.99
C ILE A 417 8.37 -11.94 -7.62
N SER A 418 8.84 -11.03 -8.50
CA SER A 418 10.04 -10.23 -8.24
C SER A 418 9.86 -9.30 -7.03
N ASN A 419 8.71 -8.65 -6.90
CA ASN A 419 8.40 -7.80 -5.75
C ASN A 419 8.33 -8.62 -4.46
N PHE A 420 7.66 -9.77 -4.49
CA PHE A 420 7.61 -10.67 -3.33
C PHE A 420 9.01 -11.13 -2.92
N ALA A 421 9.85 -11.56 -3.87
CA ALA A 421 11.22 -11.98 -3.59
C ALA A 421 12.06 -10.87 -2.94
N LEU A 422 11.87 -9.63 -3.38
CA LEU A 422 12.51 -8.45 -2.81
C LEU A 422 12.03 -8.19 -1.37
N PHE A 423 10.73 -8.15 -1.13
CA PHE A 423 10.20 -7.90 0.20
C PHE A 423 10.52 -9.03 1.18
N ALA A 424 10.54 -10.29 0.72
CA ALA A 424 10.99 -11.42 1.53
C ALA A 424 12.48 -11.26 1.95
N MET A 425 13.34 -10.82 1.02
CA MET A 425 14.74 -10.51 1.33
C MET A 425 14.84 -9.42 2.41
N LEU A 426 14.08 -8.32 2.26
CA LEU A 426 14.08 -7.19 3.21
C LEU A 426 13.50 -7.56 4.58
N ALA A 427 12.53 -8.46 4.63
CA ALA A 427 11.99 -9.04 5.87
C ALA A 427 12.98 -10.01 6.56
N GLY A 428 14.12 -10.34 5.91
CA GLY A 428 15.09 -11.31 6.42
C GLY A 428 14.76 -12.76 6.11
N GLU A 429 13.69 -13.03 5.37
CA GLU A 429 13.26 -14.33 4.87
C GLU A 429 14.05 -14.69 3.59
N PHE A 430 15.38 -14.70 3.72
CA PHE A 430 16.32 -14.81 2.59
C PHE A 430 16.10 -16.07 1.74
N ASP A 431 15.76 -17.20 2.36
CA ASP A 431 15.53 -18.46 1.63
C ASP A 431 14.28 -18.36 0.75
N LYS A 432 13.18 -17.76 1.25
CA LYS A 432 11.97 -17.51 0.46
C LYS A 432 12.25 -16.56 -0.71
N GLY A 433 12.96 -15.47 -0.45
CA GLY A 433 13.34 -14.51 -1.49
C GLY A 433 14.16 -15.17 -2.60
N ALA A 434 15.17 -15.96 -2.23
CA ALA A 434 16.04 -16.66 -3.18
C ALA A 434 15.31 -17.77 -3.94
N GLU A 435 14.35 -18.49 -3.31
CA GLU A 435 13.53 -19.52 -3.97
C GLU A 435 12.71 -18.93 -5.12
N HIS A 436 11.94 -17.86 -4.84
CA HIS A 436 11.11 -17.20 -5.86
C HIS A 436 11.98 -16.56 -6.96
N ALA A 437 13.08 -15.91 -6.59
CA ALA A 437 14.04 -15.35 -7.54
C ALA A 437 14.67 -16.42 -8.43
N SER A 438 14.99 -17.59 -7.89
CA SER A 438 15.53 -18.73 -8.66
C SER A 438 14.52 -19.27 -9.65
N GLY A 439 13.24 -19.33 -9.28
CA GLY A 439 12.15 -19.68 -10.19
C GLY A 439 12.07 -18.74 -11.38
N LEU A 440 12.12 -17.43 -11.15
CA LEU A 440 12.16 -16.41 -12.21
C LEU A 440 13.34 -16.59 -13.15
N LEU A 441 14.53 -16.80 -12.60
CA LEU A 441 15.76 -16.96 -13.40
C LEU A 441 15.83 -18.27 -14.20
N ALA A 442 15.10 -19.29 -13.77
CA ALA A 442 14.95 -20.52 -14.56
C ALA A 442 14.16 -20.27 -15.85
N GLU A 443 13.21 -19.35 -15.84
CA GLU A 443 12.41 -18.96 -17.00
C GLU A 443 13.08 -17.83 -17.82
N ASP A 444 13.72 -16.89 -17.14
CA ASP A 444 14.32 -15.71 -17.76
C ASP A 444 15.62 -15.32 -17.06
N PRO A 445 16.76 -15.87 -17.52
CA PRO A 445 18.08 -15.57 -16.96
C PRO A 445 18.49 -14.09 -17.09
N GLY A 446 17.81 -13.30 -17.95
CA GLY A 446 18.03 -11.88 -18.17
C GLY A 446 17.43 -10.97 -17.11
N MET A 447 16.67 -11.47 -16.15
CA MET A 447 16.11 -10.67 -15.06
C MET A 447 17.18 -10.32 -14.02
N TRP A 448 18.02 -9.32 -14.32
CA TRP A 448 19.18 -8.97 -13.51
C TRP A 448 18.84 -8.75 -12.02
N LYS A 449 17.71 -8.11 -11.70
CA LYS A 449 17.31 -7.79 -10.32
C LYS A 449 17.01 -9.04 -9.49
N ALA A 450 16.58 -10.13 -10.12
CA ALA A 450 16.32 -11.39 -9.44
C ALA A 450 17.58 -12.07 -8.85
N TRP A 451 18.80 -11.67 -9.29
CA TRP A 451 20.03 -12.14 -8.68
C TRP A 451 20.30 -11.51 -7.30
N LEU A 452 19.69 -10.37 -6.96
CA LEU A 452 19.91 -9.69 -5.70
C LEU A 452 19.46 -10.50 -4.47
N PRO A 453 18.21 -11.04 -4.39
CA PRO A 453 17.79 -11.91 -3.29
C PRO A 453 18.69 -13.15 -3.14
N ILE A 454 19.19 -13.71 -4.24
CA ILE A 454 20.11 -14.85 -4.22
C ILE A 454 21.46 -14.45 -3.62
N ALA A 455 22.03 -13.32 -4.05
CA ALA A 455 23.28 -12.81 -3.48
C ALA A 455 23.16 -12.56 -1.98
N MET A 456 22.06 -11.94 -1.53
CA MET A 456 21.81 -11.66 -0.11
C MET A 456 21.62 -12.96 0.70
N GLN A 457 20.93 -13.96 0.17
CA GLN A 457 20.79 -15.28 0.82
C GLN A 457 22.18 -15.94 1.01
N LYS A 458 23.07 -15.83 0.02
CA LYS A 458 24.43 -16.35 0.15
C LYS A 458 25.25 -15.58 1.19
N LEU A 459 25.15 -14.26 1.22
CA LEU A 459 25.78 -13.44 2.26
C LEU A 459 25.25 -13.77 3.65
N ALA A 460 23.94 -13.93 3.79
CA ALA A 460 23.30 -14.28 5.07
C ALA A 460 23.73 -15.67 5.59
N SER A 461 24.09 -16.59 4.68
CA SER A 461 24.66 -17.90 5.02
C SER A 461 26.20 -17.91 5.09
N ASN A 462 26.84 -16.74 4.98
CA ASN A 462 28.30 -16.55 4.99
C ASN A 462 29.02 -17.27 3.85
N ASP A 463 28.36 -17.50 2.72
CA ASP A 463 28.94 -18.05 1.48
C ASP A 463 29.32 -16.91 0.54
N ILE A 464 30.48 -16.31 0.83
CA ILE A 464 30.97 -15.12 0.10
C ILE A 464 31.24 -15.42 -1.37
N ASP A 465 31.79 -16.59 -1.66
CA ASP A 465 32.15 -16.97 -3.03
C ASP A 465 30.88 -17.17 -3.89
N ALA A 466 29.85 -17.80 -3.35
CA ALA A 466 28.59 -17.95 -4.05
C ALA A 466 27.83 -16.60 -4.21
N ALA A 467 27.96 -15.67 -3.24
CA ALA A 467 27.43 -14.33 -3.38
C ALA A 467 28.13 -13.54 -4.52
N ARG A 468 29.44 -13.61 -4.62
CA ARG A 468 30.20 -13.03 -5.74
C ARG A 468 29.74 -13.62 -7.10
N GLN A 469 29.57 -14.95 -7.17
CA GLN A 469 29.06 -15.60 -8.38
C GLN A 469 27.66 -15.13 -8.76
N ALA A 470 26.77 -14.87 -7.78
CA ALA A 470 25.46 -14.32 -8.06
C ALA A 470 25.54 -12.92 -8.68
N TYR A 471 26.41 -12.05 -8.20
CA TYR A 471 26.66 -10.74 -8.81
C TYR A 471 27.34 -10.85 -10.18
N ASP A 472 28.25 -11.81 -10.40
CA ASP A 472 28.83 -12.08 -11.72
C ASP A 472 27.75 -12.50 -12.74
N ARG A 473 26.77 -13.29 -12.31
CA ARG A 473 25.61 -13.65 -13.14
C ARG A 473 24.69 -12.45 -13.39
N MET A 474 24.46 -11.62 -12.37
CA MET A 474 23.75 -10.36 -12.53
C MET A 474 24.39 -9.46 -13.58
N ALA A 475 25.71 -9.35 -13.57
CA ALA A 475 26.46 -8.56 -14.54
C ALA A 475 26.35 -9.08 -15.98
N GLN A 476 26.13 -10.38 -16.16
CA GLN A 476 25.96 -10.99 -17.48
C GLN A 476 24.57 -10.84 -18.07
N ALA A 477 23.57 -10.42 -17.27
CA ALA A 477 22.20 -10.32 -17.71
C ALA A 477 22.00 -9.17 -18.73
N ASP A 478 22.42 -7.96 -18.37
CA ASP A 478 22.40 -6.78 -19.25
C ASP A 478 23.34 -5.67 -18.71
N ALA A 479 23.39 -4.53 -19.42
CA ALA A 479 24.22 -3.40 -19.03
C ALA A 479 23.81 -2.79 -17.66
N ARG A 480 22.52 -2.82 -17.33
CA ARG A 480 22.01 -2.34 -16.04
C ARG A 480 22.42 -3.30 -14.92
N GLY A 481 22.24 -4.60 -15.15
CA GLY A 481 22.73 -5.63 -14.24
C GLY A 481 24.24 -5.53 -13.98
N ALA A 482 25.07 -5.25 -15.00
CA ALA A 482 26.49 -5.02 -14.84
C ALA A 482 26.80 -3.81 -13.96
N ALA A 483 26.06 -2.71 -14.13
CA ALA A 483 26.25 -1.48 -13.37
C ALA A 483 25.94 -1.66 -11.87
N PHE A 484 24.88 -2.40 -11.52
CA PHE A 484 24.49 -2.70 -10.13
C PHE A 484 25.35 -3.82 -9.52
N ALA A 485 25.73 -4.84 -10.29
CA ALA A 485 26.63 -5.90 -9.84
C ALA A 485 28.00 -5.34 -9.39
N ASN A 486 28.50 -4.32 -10.08
CA ASN A 486 29.71 -3.63 -9.67
C ASN A 486 29.64 -3.05 -8.25
N LEU A 487 28.51 -2.41 -7.88
CA LEU A 487 28.29 -1.95 -6.50
C LEU A 487 28.22 -3.13 -5.52
N GLY A 488 27.53 -4.22 -5.88
CA GLY A 488 27.41 -5.39 -5.03
C GLY A 488 28.74 -6.09 -4.76
N LEU A 489 29.58 -6.23 -5.79
CA LEU A 489 30.94 -6.77 -5.63
C LEU A 489 31.80 -5.88 -4.75
N ALA A 490 31.71 -4.56 -4.92
CA ALA A 490 32.43 -3.60 -4.08
C ALA A 490 31.93 -3.62 -2.63
N ASP A 491 30.61 -3.76 -2.41
CA ASP A 491 30.01 -3.93 -1.09
C ASP A 491 30.54 -5.18 -0.38
N ILE A 492 30.63 -6.31 -1.08
CA ILE A 492 31.26 -7.54 -0.56
C ILE A 492 32.71 -7.29 -0.22
N ALA A 493 33.50 -6.64 -1.11
CA ALA A 493 34.90 -6.36 -0.87
C ALA A 493 35.11 -5.48 0.38
N ILE A 494 34.26 -4.48 0.60
CA ILE A 494 34.27 -3.66 1.83
C ILE A 494 33.88 -4.54 3.05
N PHE A 495 32.87 -5.36 2.93
CA PHE A 495 32.41 -6.26 4.00
C PHE A 495 33.52 -7.18 4.51
N VAL A 496 34.33 -7.74 3.61
CA VAL A 496 35.44 -8.64 3.96
C VAL A 496 36.77 -7.91 4.21
N GLY A 497 36.77 -6.57 4.20
CA GLY A 497 37.94 -5.75 4.49
C GLY A 497 38.94 -5.61 3.32
N GLN A 498 38.56 -5.99 2.12
CA GLN A 498 39.38 -5.87 0.90
C GLN A 498 39.21 -4.49 0.24
N PHE A 499 39.56 -3.43 0.96
CA PHE A 499 39.25 -2.04 0.57
C PHE A 499 39.97 -1.60 -0.72
N ALA A 500 41.16 -2.16 -1.02
CA ALA A 500 41.86 -1.87 -2.26
C ALA A 500 41.12 -2.45 -3.48
N GLU A 501 40.67 -3.70 -3.38
CA GLU A 501 39.81 -4.34 -4.40
C GLU A 501 38.50 -3.56 -4.60
N ALA A 502 37.86 -3.14 -3.52
CA ALA A 502 36.65 -2.32 -3.59
C ALA A 502 36.90 -1.01 -4.37
N ALA A 503 38.01 -0.32 -4.09
CA ALA A 503 38.32 0.91 -4.79
C ALA A 503 38.57 0.68 -6.28
N GLU A 504 39.28 -0.39 -6.67
CA GLU A 504 39.53 -0.74 -8.08
C GLU A 504 38.24 -1.07 -8.83
N LEU A 505 37.36 -1.86 -8.22
CA LEU A 505 36.01 -2.18 -8.76
C LEU A 505 35.19 -0.91 -8.99
N LEU A 506 35.15 -0.02 -8.00
CA LEU A 506 34.37 1.21 -8.08
C LEU A 506 34.93 2.19 -9.11
N GLU A 507 36.26 2.33 -9.21
CA GLU A 507 36.88 3.17 -10.22
C GLU A 507 36.61 2.67 -11.64
N ALA A 508 36.60 1.34 -11.85
CA ALA A 508 36.17 0.76 -13.11
C ALA A 508 34.71 1.07 -13.41
N GLY A 509 33.81 0.79 -12.47
CA GLY A 509 32.38 1.04 -12.63
C GLY A 509 32.00 2.52 -12.78
N ILE A 510 32.77 3.44 -12.20
CA ILE A 510 32.60 4.90 -12.40
C ILE A 510 32.93 5.29 -13.85
N ARG A 511 33.99 4.74 -14.44
CA ARG A 511 34.33 5.02 -15.85
C ARG A 511 33.20 4.57 -16.80
N ASP A 512 32.66 3.40 -16.54
CA ASP A 512 31.57 2.84 -17.36
C ASP A 512 30.27 3.64 -17.18
N GLU A 513 29.93 4.00 -15.93
CA GLU A 513 28.71 4.72 -15.60
C GLU A 513 28.70 6.17 -16.08
N ALA A 514 29.83 6.84 -16.10
CA ALA A 514 29.98 8.20 -16.62
C ALA A 514 29.54 8.33 -18.08
N ALA A 515 29.59 7.24 -18.84
CA ALA A 515 29.09 7.18 -20.21
C ALA A 515 27.58 6.92 -20.31
N SER A 516 26.95 6.33 -19.27
CA SER A 516 25.53 5.98 -19.27
C SER A 516 24.61 7.17 -18.99
N GLY A 517 25.11 8.20 -18.30
CA GLY A 517 24.32 9.36 -17.86
C GLY A 517 23.46 9.13 -16.62
N ASN A 518 23.57 7.96 -15.96
CA ASN A 518 22.83 7.67 -14.73
C ASN A 518 23.52 8.32 -13.52
N LYS A 519 23.19 9.60 -13.28
CA LYS A 519 23.77 10.41 -12.21
C LYS A 519 23.58 9.82 -10.81
N ARG A 520 22.40 9.21 -10.54
CA ARG A 520 22.12 8.62 -9.23
C ARG A 520 23.08 7.48 -8.93
N LEU A 521 23.27 6.54 -9.86
CA LEU A 521 24.15 5.40 -9.70
C LEU A 521 25.61 5.83 -9.67
N LEU A 522 26.00 6.80 -10.52
CA LEU A 522 27.34 7.38 -10.52
C LEU A 522 27.66 8.01 -9.16
N GLY A 523 26.73 8.80 -8.59
CA GLY A 523 26.89 9.39 -7.26
C GLY A 523 27.14 8.34 -6.17
N ARG A 524 26.38 7.23 -6.20
CA ARG A 524 26.56 6.12 -5.25
C ARG A 524 27.92 5.45 -5.34
N LYS A 525 28.39 5.18 -6.57
CA LYS A 525 29.72 4.59 -6.77
C LYS A 525 30.83 5.49 -6.21
N TYR A 526 30.70 6.81 -6.38
CA TYR A 526 31.63 7.76 -5.78
C TYR A 526 31.59 7.76 -4.24
N ILE A 527 30.40 7.68 -3.62
CA ILE A 527 30.26 7.62 -2.16
C ILE A 527 30.87 6.32 -1.62
N ALA A 528 30.60 5.17 -2.26
CA ALA A 528 31.22 3.90 -1.88
C ALA A 528 32.74 3.92 -2.06
N LEU A 529 33.26 4.57 -3.12
CA LEU A 529 34.69 4.79 -3.34
C LEU A 529 35.29 5.66 -2.21
N ALA A 530 34.58 6.70 -1.77
CA ALA A 530 35.04 7.53 -0.65
C ALA A 530 35.19 6.71 0.64
N GLU A 531 34.23 5.81 0.92
CA GLU A 531 34.33 4.88 2.05
C GLU A 531 35.56 3.96 1.95
N ALA A 532 35.74 3.31 0.80
CA ALA A 532 36.91 2.44 0.57
C ALA A 532 38.24 3.19 0.71
N ARG A 533 38.35 4.41 0.15
CA ARG A 533 39.51 5.25 0.25
C ARG A 533 39.78 5.73 1.68
N GLN A 534 38.74 6.07 2.43
CA GLN A 534 38.84 6.42 3.85
C GLN A 534 39.38 5.25 4.68
N LYS A 535 38.88 4.03 4.45
CA LYS A 535 39.38 2.81 5.13
C LYS A 535 40.86 2.49 4.76
N LEU A 536 41.31 2.87 3.58
CA LEU A 536 42.72 2.78 3.18
C LEU A 536 43.59 3.88 3.79
N GLY A 537 43.01 4.86 4.49
CA GLY A 537 43.74 6.00 5.05
C GLY A 537 44.03 7.12 4.05
N ASP A 538 43.53 7.06 2.82
CA ASP A 538 43.68 8.10 1.78
C ASP A 538 42.56 9.15 1.93
N ALA A 539 42.74 10.02 2.92
CA ALA A 539 41.78 11.07 3.22
C ALA A 539 41.55 12.08 2.09
N ALA A 540 42.58 12.30 1.24
CA ALA A 540 42.49 13.24 0.14
C ALA A 540 41.62 12.68 -0.99
N ALA A 541 41.84 11.43 -1.39
CA ALA A 541 41.03 10.76 -2.40
C ALA A 541 39.60 10.52 -1.89
N ALA A 542 39.40 10.24 -0.59
CA ALA A 542 38.08 10.11 0.00
C ALA A 542 37.26 11.42 -0.11
N ARG A 543 37.85 12.58 0.22
CA ARG A 543 37.17 13.87 0.07
C ARG A 543 36.86 14.24 -1.38
N ASP A 544 37.77 13.97 -2.30
CA ASP A 544 37.52 14.18 -3.74
C ASP A 544 36.36 13.34 -4.25
N ALA A 545 36.31 12.06 -3.85
CA ALA A 545 35.18 11.17 -4.19
C ALA A 545 33.87 11.62 -3.58
N LEU A 546 33.84 12.06 -2.30
CA LEU A 546 32.61 12.63 -1.69
C LEU A 546 32.10 13.84 -2.47
N GLN A 547 32.96 14.78 -2.82
CA GLN A 547 32.60 15.97 -3.57
C GLN A 547 32.00 15.62 -4.94
N LYS A 548 32.61 14.68 -5.66
CA LYS A 548 32.13 14.20 -6.95
C LYS A 548 30.78 13.49 -6.81
N GLY A 549 30.64 12.64 -5.81
CA GLY A 549 29.39 11.90 -5.58
C GLY A 549 28.19 12.81 -5.30
N LEU A 550 28.38 13.82 -4.45
CA LEU A 550 27.35 14.79 -4.13
C LEU A 550 27.06 15.75 -5.29
N ALA A 551 28.04 16.05 -6.16
CA ALA A 551 27.81 16.84 -7.36
C ALA A 551 26.91 16.11 -8.39
N GLU A 552 26.90 14.78 -8.39
CA GLU A 552 26.03 13.99 -9.27
C GLU A 552 24.61 13.82 -8.70
N ASN A 553 24.47 13.53 -7.40
CA ASN A 553 23.19 13.33 -6.75
C ASN A 553 23.27 13.57 -5.23
N GLU A 554 22.20 14.17 -4.65
CA GLU A 554 22.09 14.52 -3.24
C GLU A 554 20.89 13.82 -2.56
N GLY A 555 20.57 12.59 -2.92
CA GLY A 555 19.58 11.77 -2.21
C GLY A 555 20.09 11.26 -0.86
N ASN A 556 19.22 10.67 -0.05
CA ASN A 556 19.55 10.14 1.28
C ASN A 556 20.70 9.11 1.23
N GLY A 557 20.73 8.26 0.21
CA GLY A 557 21.79 7.26 -0.01
C GLY A 557 23.17 7.85 -0.28
N GLN A 558 23.25 9.12 -0.64
CA GLN A 558 24.51 9.87 -0.81
C GLN A 558 24.80 10.77 0.38
N LEU A 559 23.79 11.55 0.83
CA LEU A 559 23.99 12.53 1.91
C LEU A 559 24.36 11.88 3.25
N VAL A 560 23.65 10.81 3.64
CA VAL A 560 23.87 10.19 4.95
C VAL A 560 25.27 9.56 5.07
N PRO A 561 25.68 8.64 4.17
CA PRO A 561 27.04 8.11 4.25
C PRO A 561 28.11 9.17 4.03
N ALA A 562 27.87 10.20 3.18
CA ALA A 562 28.82 11.30 3.01
C ALA A 562 29.05 12.07 4.31
N ALA A 563 28.00 12.37 5.08
CA ALA A 563 28.12 13.02 6.37
C ALA A 563 28.91 12.15 7.38
N LEU A 564 28.62 10.85 7.43
CA LEU A 564 29.28 9.91 8.34
C LEU A 564 30.77 9.74 8.00
N ILE A 565 31.11 9.59 6.72
CA ILE A 565 32.49 9.51 6.25
C ILE A 565 33.24 10.83 6.52
N SER A 566 32.61 11.97 6.26
CA SER A 566 33.21 13.30 6.54
C SER A 566 33.51 13.49 8.01
N LEU A 567 32.63 13.03 8.90
CA LEU A 567 32.85 13.05 10.34
C LEU A 567 34.08 12.21 10.73
N GLU A 568 34.25 11.01 10.15
CA GLU A 568 35.44 10.17 10.35
C GLU A 568 36.73 10.81 9.77
N LEU A 569 36.60 11.67 8.75
CA LEU A 569 37.70 12.45 8.18
C LEU A 569 37.97 13.76 8.96
N GLY A 570 37.27 14.00 10.06
CA GLY A 570 37.43 15.16 10.95
C GLY A 570 36.64 16.40 10.54
N ASP A 571 35.75 16.31 9.56
CA ASP A 571 34.88 17.42 9.11
C ASP A 571 33.49 17.35 9.74
N ALA A 572 33.41 17.69 11.01
CA ALA A 572 32.16 17.71 11.77
C ALA A 572 31.22 18.85 11.34
N GLU A 573 31.75 19.96 10.79
CA GLU A 573 30.96 21.10 10.33
C GLU A 573 30.15 20.72 9.09
N PHE A 574 30.77 20.06 8.12
CA PHE A 574 30.07 19.55 6.95
C PHE A 574 29.01 18.51 7.32
N ALA A 575 29.33 17.55 8.21
CA ALA A 575 28.35 16.58 8.70
C ALA A 575 27.15 17.26 9.38
N ALA A 576 27.39 18.32 10.19
CA ALA A 576 26.32 19.09 10.85
C ALA A 576 25.43 19.81 9.83
N SER A 577 26.00 20.38 8.76
CA SER A 577 25.24 21.06 7.71
C SER A 577 24.26 20.10 7.00
N ILE A 578 24.68 18.86 6.75
CA ILE A 578 23.79 17.81 6.19
C ILE A 578 22.69 17.43 7.20
N ALA A 579 23.04 17.26 8.49
CA ALA A 579 22.06 16.95 9.52
C ALA A 579 21.01 18.04 9.67
N ASP A 580 21.38 19.31 9.55
CA ASP A 580 20.46 20.45 9.61
C ASP A 580 19.56 20.50 8.38
N ARG A 581 20.09 20.26 7.20
CA ARG A 581 19.33 20.15 5.95
C ARG A 581 18.28 19.04 6.04
N LEU A 582 18.68 17.81 6.39
CA LEU A 582 17.75 16.68 6.56
C LEU A 582 16.71 16.94 7.67
N GLY A 583 17.08 17.68 8.70
CA GLY A 583 16.18 18.06 9.80
C GLY A 583 15.07 19.04 9.40
N GLN A 584 15.19 19.71 8.26
CA GLN A 584 14.19 20.64 7.71
C GLN A 584 13.22 19.97 6.73
N GLU A 585 13.52 18.74 6.29
CA GLU A 585 12.65 17.99 5.42
C GLU A 585 11.33 17.61 6.10
N LEU A 586 10.28 17.45 5.32
CA LEU A 586 8.96 17.07 5.84
C LEU A 586 8.89 15.57 6.14
N GLN A 587 9.60 14.76 5.38
CA GLN A 587 9.55 13.32 5.47
C GLN A 587 10.20 12.80 6.77
N PRO A 588 9.53 11.93 7.52
CA PRO A 588 10.07 11.36 8.77
C PRO A 588 11.42 10.63 8.59
N ASN A 589 11.62 9.95 7.45
CA ASN A 589 12.86 9.23 7.14
C ASN A 589 14.06 10.18 7.04
N ALA A 590 13.96 11.29 6.29
CA ALA A 590 15.03 12.27 6.16
C ALA A 590 15.39 12.89 7.53
N ARG A 591 14.39 13.28 8.31
CA ARG A 591 14.55 13.81 9.66
C ARG A 591 15.21 12.80 10.61
N SER A 592 14.82 11.54 10.49
CA SER A 592 15.39 10.42 11.25
C SER A 592 16.88 10.25 10.92
N PHE A 593 17.26 10.26 9.65
CA PHE A 593 18.67 10.24 9.23
C PHE A 593 19.46 11.44 9.74
N GLY A 594 18.84 12.64 9.79
CA GLY A 594 19.44 13.80 10.44
C GLY A 594 19.81 13.56 11.90
N GLN A 595 18.98 12.79 12.65
CA GLN A 595 19.27 12.41 14.02
C GLN A 595 20.41 11.37 14.13
N VAL A 596 20.55 10.44 13.15
CA VAL A 596 21.72 9.55 13.09
C VAL A 596 23.01 10.36 13.03
N ILE A 597 23.07 11.36 12.15
CA ILE A 597 24.25 12.20 11.98
C ILE A 597 24.53 13.03 13.24
N ARG A 598 23.51 13.64 13.84
CA ARG A 598 23.66 14.39 15.10
C ARG A 598 24.16 13.50 16.24
N GLY A 599 23.62 12.29 16.35
CA GLY A 599 24.07 11.31 17.32
C GLY A 599 25.53 10.92 17.13
N ALA A 600 25.94 10.68 15.88
CA ALA A 600 27.32 10.36 15.52
C ALA A 600 28.29 11.52 15.85
N ILE A 601 27.91 12.79 15.56
CA ILE A 601 28.68 13.98 15.92
C ILE A 601 28.83 14.10 17.44
N ALA A 602 27.76 13.90 18.19
CA ALA A 602 27.78 13.97 19.65
C ALA A 602 28.66 12.88 20.26
N SER A 603 28.58 11.63 19.75
CA SER A 603 29.46 10.52 20.12
C SER A 603 30.93 10.85 19.86
N ALA A 604 31.27 11.30 18.67
CA ALA A 604 32.65 11.69 18.31
C ALA A 604 33.20 12.82 19.22
N ALA A 605 32.33 13.67 19.74
CA ALA A 605 32.69 14.73 20.70
C ALA A 605 32.70 14.25 22.17
N GLY A 606 32.47 12.98 22.46
CA GLY A 606 32.39 12.42 23.82
C GLY A 606 31.14 12.82 24.63
N ARG A 607 30.15 13.41 23.96
CA ARG A 607 28.87 13.84 24.56
C ARG A 607 27.82 12.72 24.48
N HIS A 608 28.08 11.63 25.21
CA HIS A 608 27.32 10.38 25.08
C HIS A 608 25.84 10.54 25.44
N ALA A 609 25.48 11.39 26.41
CA ALA A 609 24.07 11.66 26.74
C ALA A 609 23.33 12.34 25.58
N ASP A 610 23.93 13.38 24.98
CA ASP A 610 23.36 14.06 23.82
C ASP A 610 23.20 13.12 22.61
N ALA A 611 24.18 12.22 22.43
CA ALA A 611 24.12 11.21 21.37
C ALA A 611 22.93 10.26 21.53
N ILE A 612 22.74 9.73 22.75
CA ILE A 612 21.62 8.84 23.07
C ILE A 612 20.28 9.56 22.88
N ASP A 613 20.16 10.80 23.33
CA ASP A 613 18.92 11.60 23.22
C ASP A 613 18.58 11.88 21.75
N ALA A 614 19.56 12.28 20.93
CA ALA A 614 19.36 12.50 19.49
C ALA A 614 18.91 11.21 18.78
N LEU A 615 19.58 10.09 19.04
CA LEU A 615 19.27 8.80 18.40
C LEU A 615 17.90 8.25 18.84
N ARG A 616 17.54 8.38 20.13
CA ARG A 616 16.19 8.03 20.61
C ARG A 616 15.10 8.89 19.98
N SER A 617 15.37 10.19 19.81
CA SER A 617 14.46 11.08 19.07
C SER A 617 14.31 10.62 17.62
N GLY A 618 15.37 10.17 16.98
CA GLY A 618 15.33 9.60 15.65
C GLY A 618 14.46 8.34 15.57
N VAL A 619 14.60 7.42 16.54
CA VAL A 619 13.78 6.20 16.64
C VAL A 619 12.29 6.53 16.76
N THR A 620 11.94 7.61 17.47
CA THR A 620 10.54 8.06 17.58
C THR A 620 9.99 8.57 16.24
N LEU A 621 10.84 9.12 15.37
CA LEU A 621 10.45 9.56 14.03
C LEU A 621 10.28 8.38 13.08
N MET A 622 11.25 7.48 13.07
CA MET A 622 11.26 6.27 12.26
C MET A 622 12.26 5.27 12.85
N ASP A 623 11.79 4.13 13.33
CA ASP A 623 12.62 3.09 13.92
C ASP A 623 13.37 2.32 12.81
N SER A 624 14.60 2.74 12.50
CA SER A 624 15.43 2.12 11.47
C SER A 624 16.62 1.34 12.04
N TRP A 625 17.09 0.36 11.27
CA TRP A 625 18.28 -0.42 11.59
C TRP A 625 19.51 0.49 11.86
N LEU A 626 19.69 1.52 11.04
CA LEU A 626 20.83 2.42 11.16
C LEU A 626 20.80 3.22 12.48
N LEU A 627 19.61 3.68 12.90
CA LEU A 627 19.43 4.34 14.21
C LEU A 627 19.75 3.41 15.36
N ARG A 628 19.25 2.18 15.31
CA ARG A 628 19.50 1.16 16.32
C ARG A 628 20.97 0.83 16.43
N PHE A 629 21.65 0.69 15.31
CA PHE A 629 23.09 0.46 15.28
C PHE A 629 23.89 1.60 15.94
N TYR A 630 23.59 2.85 15.58
CA TYR A 630 24.27 3.99 16.19
C TYR A 630 23.87 4.19 17.67
N LEU A 631 22.64 3.90 18.06
CA LEU A 631 22.19 3.91 19.45
C LEU A 631 22.95 2.86 20.30
N GLY A 632 23.12 1.65 19.79
CA GLY A 632 23.94 0.62 20.42
C GLY A 632 25.39 1.07 20.62
N ARG A 633 25.98 1.74 19.62
CA ARG A 633 27.31 2.36 19.74
C ARG A 633 27.36 3.43 20.83
N ALA A 634 26.39 4.34 20.85
CA ALA A 634 26.32 5.40 21.85
C ALA A 634 26.14 4.85 23.28
N TYR A 635 25.35 3.80 23.46
CA TYR A 635 25.25 3.08 24.74
C TYR A 635 26.57 2.41 25.13
N PHE A 636 27.24 1.77 24.21
CA PHE A 636 28.55 1.15 24.48
C PHE A 636 29.57 2.19 24.94
N GLU A 637 29.68 3.32 24.23
CA GLU A 637 30.60 4.42 24.54
C GLU A 637 30.25 5.10 25.90
N ALA A 638 28.96 5.09 26.29
CA ALA A 638 28.49 5.55 27.59
C ALA A 638 28.71 4.52 28.73
N GLY A 639 29.28 3.34 28.46
CA GLY A 639 29.44 2.25 29.43
C GLY A 639 28.18 1.45 29.74
N ARG A 640 27.11 1.64 28.98
CA ARG A 640 25.81 0.97 29.11
C ARG A 640 25.79 -0.28 28.21
N TYR A 641 26.52 -1.30 28.63
CA TYR A 641 26.80 -2.47 27.78
C TYR A 641 25.60 -3.37 27.58
N VAL A 642 24.65 -3.45 28.55
CA VAL A 642 23.42 -4.24 28.43
C VAL A 642 22.57 -3.67 27.29
N GLU A 643 22.28 -2.38 27.37
CA GLU A 643 21.49 -1.71 26.33
C GLU A 643 22.17 -1.71 24.98
N ALA A 644 23.52 -1.66 24.97
CA ALA A 644 24.26 -1.77 23.70
C ALA A 644 24.08 -3.15 23.06
N VAL A 645 24.11 -4.23 23.84
CA VAL A 645 23.86 -5.60 23.34
C VAL A 645 22.45 -5.73 22.84
N ASP A 646 21.44 -5.24 23.58
CA ASP A 646 20.02 -5.29 23.16
C ASP A 646 19.82 -4.63 21.80
N GLU A 647 20.38 -3.42 21.57
CA GLU A 647 20.28 -2.73 20.29
C GLU A 647 21.00 -3.47 19.15
N PHE A 648 22.19 -4.04 19.40
CA PHE A 648 22.90 -4.80 18.39
C PHE A 648 22.25 -6.14 18.06
N GLU A 649 21.65 -6.83 19.05
CA GLU A 649 20.88 -8.05 18.83
C GLU A 649 19.61 -7.77 18.04
N LEU A 650 18.95 -6.62 18.29
CA LEU A 650 17.82 -6.15 17.50
C LEU A 650 18.24 -5.90 16.03
N CYS A 651 19.40 -5.26 15.81
CA CYS A 651 19.97 -5.10 14.46
C CYS A 651 20.24 -6.44 13.78
N LEU A 652 20.75 -7.42 14.53
CA LEU A 652 21.01 -8.76 13.98
C LEU A 652 19.71 -9.50 13.62
N ALA A 653 18.64 -9.35 14.43
CA ALA A 653 17.32 -9.88 14.11
C ALA A 653 16.70 -9.22 12.87
N ARG A 654 16.94 -7.91 12.68
CA ARG A 654 16.46 -7.11 11.55
C ARG A 654 17.48 -7.03 10.39
N ARG A 655 18.33 -8.04 10.20
CA ARG A 655 19.42 -8.05 9.20
C ARG A 655 18.93 -7.93 7.74
N GLY A 656 17.67 -8.25 7.46
CA GLY A 656 17.06 -8.02 6.15
C GLY A 656 17.01 -6.54 5.79
N GLU A 657 16.67 -5.68 6.75
CA GLU A 657 16.66 -4.23 6.57
C GLU A 657 18.05 -3.66 6.23
N ALA A 658 19.12 -4.29 6.73
CA ALA A 658 20.50 -3.90 6.42
C ALA A 658 20.86 -4.06 4.94
N THR A 659 20.02 -4.71 4.13
CA THR A 659 20.24 -4.85 2.68
C THR A 659 19.85 -3.59 1.90
N ALA A 660 19.07 -2.65 2.50
CA ALA A 660 18.61 -1.43 1.85
C ALA A 660 18.46 -0.25 2.85
N LEU A 661 19.55 0.08 3.57
CA LEU A 661 19.54 1.04 4.69
C LEU A 661 19.03 2.44 4.36
N PHE A 662 19.16 2.87 3.11
CA PHE A 662 18.79 4.22 2.69
C PHE A 662 17.48 4.26 1.91
N LEU A 663 16.65 3.22 2.04
CA LEU A 663 15.39 3.04 1.31
C LEU A 663 15.59 3.03 -0.22
N ASP A 664 16.63 2.33 -0.63
CA ASP A 664 16.96 2.10 -2.02
C ASP A 664 17.13 0.61 -2.25
N ASP A 665 16.16 0.02 -2.89
CA ASP A 665 16.03 -1.42 -3.06
C ASP A 665 17.00 -2.02 -4.10
N ASP A 666 17.73 -1.16 -4.82
CA ASP A 666 18.73 -1.55 -5.80
C ASP A 666 20.18 -1.47 -5.24
N GLU A 667 20.38 -0.78 -4.10
CA GLU A 667 21.70 -0.53 -3.54
C GLU A 667 22.02 -1.50 -2.41
N PRO A 668 22.98 -2.43 -2.59
CA PRO A 668 23.41 -3.32 -1.52
C PRO A 668 24.17 -2.54 -0.43
N THR A 669 23.78 -2.78 0.82
CA THR A 669 24.41 -2.17 2.00
C THR A 669 24.83 -3.21 3.05
N TRP A 670 25.10 -4.45 2.62
CA TRP A 670 25.50 -5.55 3.53
C TRP A 670 26.80 -5.29 4.28
N ARG A 671 27.67 -4.43 3.75
CA ARG A 671 28.94 -4.01 4.39
C ARG A 671 28.76 -3.48 5.82
N TYR A 672 27.59 -2.94 6.16
CA TYR A 672 27.29 -2.47 7.52
C TYR A 672 27.12 -3.60 8.54
N MET A 673 26.99 -4.85 8.10
CA MET A 673 26.97 -6.01 9.00
C MET A 673 28.33 -6.32 9.61
N ALA A 674 29.45 -5.98 8.97
CA ALA A 674 30.79 -6.20 9.53
C ALA A 674 31.01 -5.37 10.81
N PRO A 675 30.78 -4.05 10.86
CA PRO A 675 30.87 -3.27 12.08
C PRO A 675 29.90 -3.75 13.17
N LEU A 676 28.68 -4.18 12.82
CA LEU A 676 27.72 -4.70 13.81
C LEU A 676 28.29 -5.90 14.57
N GLN A 677 28.84 -6.87 13.86
CA GLN A 677 29.43 -8.07 14.47
C GLN A 677 30.58 -7.72 15.42
N GLU A 678 31.43 -6.77 15.01
CA GLU A 678 32.56 -6.30 15.82
C GLU A 678 32.08 -5.61 17.12
N TRP A 679 31.09 -4.68 17.01
CA TRP A 679 30.56 -3.96 18.15
C TRP A 679 29.79 -4.88 19.11
N LEU A 680 29.03 -5.83 18.62
CA LEU A 680 28.32 -6.82 19.43
C LEU A 680 29.30 -7.69 20.22
N ALA A 681 30.37 -8.16 19.56
CA ALA A 681 31.41 -8.95 20.25
C ALA A 681 32.08 -8.12 21.36
N LYS A 682 32.48 -6.88 21.08
CA LYS A 682 33.05 -5.97 22.09
C LYS A 682 32.09 -5.74 23.27
N ALA A 683 30.81 -5.54 23.01
CA ALA A 683 29.82 -5.29 24.05
C ALA A 683 29.61 -6.52 24.95
N ARG A 684 29.54 -7.72 24.37
CA ARG A 684 29.45 -8.99 25.12
C ARG A 684 30.71 -9.27 25.96
N ASP A 685 31.89 -8.99 25.43
CA ASP A 685 33.15 -9.11 26.19
C ASP A 685 33.17 -8.19 27.40
N ARG A 686 32.67 -6.98 27.29
CA ARG A 686 32.54 -6.03 28.41
C ARG A 686 31.55 -6.50 29.48
N LEU A 687 30.45 -7.14 29.08
CA LEU A 687 29.49 -7.74 30.00
C LEU A 687 30.07 -8.98 30.71
N GLY A 688 30.84 -9.81 30.02
CA GLY A 688 31.48 -10.99 30.59
C GLY A 688 32.68 -10.66 31.50
N ALA A 689 33.24 -9.48 31.39
CA ALA A 689 34.37 -9.00 32.22
C ALA A 689 33.91 -8.29 33.52
N ASN A 690 32.62 -7.98 33.67
CA ASN A 690 31.99 -7.41 34.85
C ASN A 690 31.22 -8.51 35.61
#